data_e09921d96557d2f1dd3d95e29b608fb7
#
_entry.id   e09921d96557d2f1dd3d95e29b608fb7
#
_cell.length_a   1.000
_cell.length_b   1.000
_cell.length_c   1.000
_cell.angle_alpha   90.00
_cell.angle_beta   90.00
_cell.angle_gamma   90.00
#
_symmetry.space_group_name_H-M   'P 1'
#
loop_
_entity.id
_entity.type
_entity.pdbx_description
1 polymer ?
#
loop_
_entity_poly.entity_id
_entity_poly.type
_entity_poly.pdbx_seq_one_letter_code
_entity_poly.pdbx_strand_id
1 'polypeptide(L)'
;MDNPVCLSQYFTNKQNVRSFGNTINWNILKNENEETFYKLIFDDVGLVSDLPLEFKKVIFTLKTNLRNKSKLDFKDFFPLDVNFPYLQPVNKEYIFNSCWEALCEICPRNFFGSNQNTKIFKKIVRTVVYSMKRQHFMLEKMIAKWDMEISPWKKLLDANTKTILGKIVLWILKYLLSSMICLNFYVTTCKLDVNENKLYYFWKHQWQSFYDKQVSKMVFTKVIQKCEPYSLGKKSKRNHSLIDRKNIKMLKKDIPKLYLTLKPNNDCRPIVCYKNDSLSISEKYKIKERLRFLRLLTGKPLVKLENQYKTLHSKWLAANKPKLYFIKTDLSNAFGSINREKLSKILSGKHINCQKAEKSLNMKKKIAQQYRDLVTELRKPILIRAGSTVYEWKEGLVQGYKYSPALSELYYTYLDELYFCEHLKSTENQVKLFIRVVDDYLYITDSLADASSFLDALSNYRNVNYGKTVVNFPHEIIKYSEDIFFLGYCYSTSSLQVSRSSNIFSGQMCYKIAFTSGFSEIHSFIESRIGQSGIQVNSHIFNLNYNTEELIWRHVFTTFCLSANKLCTILAVLCNELEMKNFLSLYKKRVSVKLSNSMIEMLMKNKPSDLMFVYCINHFRYLSWKALYLCAKSTPKCTGLIPFINDEMAKSNCIFGKWREHARRIDTNGECERKAIREVCRRTDLRMIFKDFDVLPKGFECYHHTRLL
;
A
#
# COMPACT_ATOMS: atom_id res chain seq x y z
N MET A 1 -6.07 4.47 33.08
CA MET A 1 -6.66 4.70 31.72
C MET A 1 -6.62 3.37 31.02
N ASP A 2 -7.74 2.69 30.93
CA ASP A 2 -7.82 1.38 30.34
C ASP A 2 -7.47 1.47 28.85
N ASN A 3 -6.51 0.68 28.41
CA ASN A 3 -6.11 0.60 27.02
C ASN A 3 -7.32 0.23 26.16
N PRO A 4 -7.60 0.96 25.08
CA PRO A 4 -8.71 0.63 24.20
C PRO A 4 -8.52 -0.78 23.66
N VAL A 5 -9.44 -1.65 23.99
CA VAL A 5 -9.37 -3.05 23.62
C VAL A 5 -9.61 -3.20 22.13
N CYS A 6 -8.61 -3.68 21.43
CA CYS A 6 -8.70 -3.99 20.01
C CYS A 6 -9.58 -5.25 19.82
N LEU A 7 -10.47 -5.25 18.83
CA LEU A 7 -11.30 -6.40 18.48
C LEU A 7 -10.55 -7.73 18.33
N SER A 8 -9.25 -7.67 18.00
CA SER A 8 -8.38 -8.84 17.89
C SER A 8 -7.97 -9.44 19.23
N GLN A 9 -8.13 -8.73 20.34
CA GLN A 9 -7.71 -9.20 21.68
C GLN A 9 -8.72 -10.15 22.31
N TYR A 10 -10.00 -10.06 21.93
CA TYR A 10 -11.06 -10.94 22.47
C TYR A 10 -11.07 -12.36 21.89
N PHE A 11 -10.36 -12.58 20.79
CA PHE A 11 -10.26 -13.91 20.18
C PHE A 11 -8.80 -14.30 20.09
N THR A 12 -8.40 -15.27 20.86
CA THR A 12 -7.04 -15.82 21.00
C THR A 12 -6.40 -16.32 19.71
N ASN A 13 -7.16 -16.49 18.65
CA ASN A 13 -6.64 -16.76 17.32
C ASN A 13 -6.51 -15.44 16.57
N LYS A 14 -5.31 -15.06 16.18
CA LYS A 14 -4.86 -13.92 15.37
C LYS A 14 -5.64 -13.66 14.05
N GLN A 15 -6.91 -13.98 14.03
CA GLN A 15 -7.79 -13.79 12.88
C GLN A 15 -8.44 -12.42 12.99
N ASN A 16 -8.16 -11.57 12.00
CA ASN A 16 -8.90 -10.34 11.80
C ASN A 16 -10.40 -10.62 11.82
N VAL A 17 -11.19 -9.71 12.37
CA VAL A 17 -12.68 -9.70 12.32
C VAL A 17 -13.19 -9.93 10.89
N ARG A 18 -12.32 -9.70 9.92
CA ARG A 18 -12.52 -9.87 8.49
C ARG A 18 -11.53 -10.83 7.91
N SER A 19 -11.76 -12.06 7.99
CA SER A 19 -11.25 -13.00 7.02
C SER A 19 -12.23 -13.17 5.86
N PHE A 20 -12.58 -12.09 5.15
CA PHE A 20 -13.23 -12.23 3.86
C PHE A 20 -12.31 -13.07 2.96
N GLY A 21 -12.61 -14.33 2.82
CA GLY A 21 -11.80 -15.31 2.09
C GLY A 21 -11.57 -16.62 2.82
N ASN A 22 -11.80 -16.69 4.14
CA ASN A 22 -11.92 -17.97 4.82
C ASN A 22 -13.40 -18.31 4.92
N THR A 23 -13.83 -19.31 4.18
CA THR A 23 -15.16 -19.89 4.32
C THR A 23 -15.28 -20.44 5.74
N ILE A 24 -16.02 -19.75 6.59
CA ILE A 24 -16.45 -20.29 7.88
C ILE A 24 -17.39 -21.44 7.54
N ASN A 25 -17.14 -22.59 8.15
CA ASN A 25 -18.03 -23.73 7.92
C ASN A 25 -19.38 -23.42 8.54
N TRP A 26 -20.39 -23.24 7.68
CA TRP A 26 -21.77 -22.92 8.12
C TRP A 26 -22.32 -23.96 9.09
N ASN A 27 -21.94 -25.22 8.96
CA ASN A 27 -22.39 -26.30 9.83
C ASN A 27 -21.82 -26.15 11.25
N ILE A 28 -20.61 -25.59 11.41
CA ILE A 28 -20.03 -25.30 12.73
C ILE A 28 -20.89 -24.25 13.45
N LEU A 29 -21.33 -23.19 12.75
CA LEU A 29 -22.21 -22.17 13.35
C LEU A 29 -23.56 -22.74 13.85
N LYS A 30 -24.11 -23.71 13.11
CA LYS A 30 -25.36 -24.39 13.50
C LYS A 30 -25.19 -25.38 14.64
N ASN A 31 -24.05 -26.06 14.68
CA ASN A 31 -23.78 -27.15 15.63
C ASN A 31 -23.07 -26.69 16.89
N GLU A 32 -22.67 -25.39 17.00
CA GLU A 32 -22.22 -24.86 18.28
C GLU A 32 -23.35 -24.97 19.29
N ASN A 33 -23.11 -25.73 20.37
CA ASN A 33 -24.05 -25.80 21.47
C ASN A 33 -24.06 -24.46 22.24
N GLU A 34 -25.08 -24.23 23.04
CA GLU A 34 -25.23 -23.01 23.80
C GLU A 34 -24.03 -22.82 24.76
N GLU A 35 -23.56 -23.89 25.36
CA GLU A 35 -22.43 -23.89 26.26
C GLU A 35 -21.15 -23.35 25.59
N THR A 36 -20.87 -23.76 24.35
CA THR A 36 -19.72 -23.24 23.59
C THR A 36 -19.88 -21.74 23.27
N PHE A 37 -21.10 -21.28 22.96
CA PHE A 37 -21.38 -19.87 22.74
C PHE A 37 -21.20 -19.06 24.03
N TYR A 38 -21.76 -19.53 25.14
CA TYR A 38 -21.63 -18.84 26.44
C TYR A 38 -20.17 -18.82 26.91
N LYS A 39 -19.43 -19.91 26.77
CA LYS A 39 -18.00 -19.96 27.09
C LYS A 39 -17.18 -18.94 26.28
N LEU A 40 -17.53 -18.76 25.02
CA LEU A 40 -16.89 -17.78 24.12
C LEU A 40 -17.15 -16.32 24.54
N ILE A 41 -18.34 -16.05 25.10
CA ILE A 41 -18.79 -14.71 25.48
C ILE A 41 -18.37 -14.37 26.92
N PHE A 42 -18.49 -15.32 27.84
CA PHE A 42 -18.33 -15.08 29.29
C PHE A 42 -17.00 -15.57 29.87
N ASP A 43 -16.18 -16.25 29.08
CA ASP A 43 -14.89 -16.83 29.47
C ASP A 43 -14.99 -17.91 30.60
N ASP A 44 -16.08 -17.92 31.40
CA ASP A 44 -16.38 -18.88 32.43
C ASP A 44 -17.83 -19.39 32.33
N VAL A 45 -18.00 -20.70 32.36
CA VAL A 45 -19.31 -21.36 32.26
C VAL A 45 -20.11 -21.22 33.57
N GLY A 46 -19.44 -21.02 34.70
CA GLY A 46 -20.08 -20.85 36.02
C GLY A 46 -20.98 -19.60 36.10
N LEU A 47 -20.69 -18.57 35.34
CA LEU A 47 -21.49 -17.32 35.31
C LEU A 47 -22.80 -17.44 34.51
N VAL A 48 -23.03 -18.53 33.80
CA VAL A 48 -24.23 -18.69 32.95
C VAL A 48 -25.49 -18.90 33.77
N SER A 49 -25.39 -19.52 34.96
CA SER A 49 -26.52 -19.71 35.87
C SER A 49 -27.16 -18.39 36.30
N ASP A 50 -26.34 -17.37 36.49
CA ASP A 50 -26.74 -16.08 37.08
C ASP A 50 -27.23 -15.06 36.06
N LEU A 51 -27.18 -15.43 34.75
CA LEU A 51 -27.66 -14.54 33.70
C LEU A 51 -29.20 -14.28 33.79
N PRO A 52 -29.63 -13.03 33.55
CA PRO A 52 -31.04 -12.68 33.53
C PRO A 52 -31.84 -13.54 32.53
N LEU A 53 -33.02 -13.96 32.92
CA LEU A 53 -33.88 -14.79 32.09
C LEU A 53 -34.22 -14.14 30.73
N GLU A 54 -34.40 -12.83 30.71
CA GLU A 54 -34.68 -12.06 29.50
C GLU A 54 -33.50 -12.13 28.51
N PHE A 55 -32.26 -12.03 29.01
CA PHE A 55 -31.08 -12.19 28.21
C PHE A 55 -30.93 -13.62 27.64
N LYS A 56 -31.15 -14.63 28.49
CA LYS A 56 -31.15 -16.04 28.05
C LYS A 56 -32.17 -16.28 26.94
N LYS A 57 -33.40 -15.73 27.07
CA LYS A 57 -34.45 -15.82 26.02
C LYS A 57 -34.00 -15.19 24.71
N VAL A 58 -33.36 -14.03 24.74
CA VAL A 58 -32.86 -13.35 23.53
C VAL A 58 -31.78 -14.20 22.83
N ILE A 59 -30.82 -14.74 23.56
CA ILE A 59 -29.79 -15.60 23.01
C ILE A 59 -30.37 -16.90 22.45
N PHE A 60 -31.30 -17.51 23.18
CA PHE A 60 -32.00 -18.72 22.71
C PHE A 60 -32.74 -18.46 21.37
N THR A 61 -33.49 -17.36 21.30
CA THR A 61 -34.22 -16.98 20.06
C THR A 61 -33.25 -16.72 18.92
N LEU A 62 -32.14 -16.04 19.16
CA LEU A 62 -31.08 -15.81 18.16
C LEU A 62 -30.53 -17.15 17.62
N LYS A 63 -30.24 -18.10 18.50
CA LYS A 63 -29.73 -19.42 18.11
C LYS A 63 -30.78 -20.25 17.36
N THR A 64 -32.06 -20.18 17.79
CA THR A 64 -33.17 -20.86 17.13
C THR A 64 -33.37 -20.31 15.71
N ASN A 65 -33.41 -18.99 15.56
CA ASN A 65 -33.53 -18.36 14.24
C ASN A 65 -32.38 -18.77 13.33
N LEU A 66 -31.15 -18.84 13.85
CA LEU A 66 -29.98 -19.27 13.07
C LEU A 66 -30.06 -20.76 12.67
N ARG A 67 -30.54 -21.65 13.58
CA ARG A 67 -30.72 -23.07 13.29
C ARG A 67 -31.77 -23.32 12.22
N ASN A 68 -32.82 -22.53 12.18
CA ASN A 68 -33.91 -22.63 11.22
C ASN A 68 -33.53 -22.13 9.81
N LYS A 69 -32.42 -21.40 9.65
CA LYS A 69 -31.94 -20.90 8.37
C LYS A 69 -30.98 -21.89 7.70
N SER A 70 -31.18 -22.19 6.42
CA SER A 70 -30.28 -23.00 5.60
C SER A 70 -29.20 -22.13 4.94
N LYS A 71 -28.19 -22.75 4.33
CA LYS A 71 -27.25 -22.03 3.47
C LYS A 71 -27.92 -21.43 2.23
N LEU A 72 -28.98 -22.07 1.75
CA LEU A 72 -29.73 -21.61 0.58
C LEU A 72 -30.46 -20.32 0.90
N ASP A 73 -31.10 -20.21 2.09
CA ASP A 73 -31.80 -19.00 2.52
C ASP A 73 -30.88 -17.76 2.51
N PHE A 74 -29.58 -17.95 2.84
CA PHE A 74 -28.61 -16.85 2.74
C PHE A 74 -28.16 -16.51 1.33
N LYS A 75 -28.39 -17.37 0.36
CA LYS A 75 -28.23 -17.04 -1.06
C LYS A 75 -29.43 -16.31 -1.60
N ASP A 76 -30.63 -16.60 -1.09
CA ASP A 76 -31.89 -16.01 -1.53
C ASP A 76 -32.00 -14.54 -1.10
N PHE A 77 -31.33 -14.13 0.00
CA PHE A 77 -31.14 -12.71 0.35
C PHE A 77 -30.33 -11.91 -0.69
N PHE A 78 -29.63 -12.62 -1.56
CA PHE A 78 -28.84 -12.03 -2.65
C PHE A 78 -29.35 -12.66 -3.98
N PRO A 79 -30.52 -12.21 -4.49
CA PRO A 79 -31.00 -12.72 -5.77
C PRO A 79 -29.96 -12.53 -6.85
N LEU A 80 -29.69 -13.59 -7.58
CA LEU A 80 -28.71 -13.63 -8.64
C LEU A 80 -29.18 -12.73 -9.78
N ASP A 81 -28.47 -11.64 -10.01
CA ASP A 81 -28.61 -10.85 -11.22
C ASP A 81 -27.86 -11.59 -12.34
N VAL A 82 -28.61 -12.41 -13.08
CA VAL A 82 -28.07 -13.50 -13.94
C VAL A 82 -27.44 -12.99 -15.25
N ASN A 83 -27.62 -11.71 -15.60
CA ASN A 83 -27.44 -11.25 -16.98
C ASN A 83 -26.23 -10.34 -17.27
N PHE A 84 -25.20 -10.30 -16.44
CA PHE A 84 -24.02 -9.54 -16.79
C PHE A 84 -22.92 -10.45 -17.39
N PRO A 85 -22.60 -10.29 -18.69
CA PRO A 85 -21.58 -11.10 -19.38
C PRO A 85 -20.15 -10.77 -18.91
N TYR A 86 -19.96 -9.67 -18.16
CA TYR A 86 -18.66 -9.18 -17.72
C TYR A 86 -18.54 -9.17 -16.20
N LEU A 87 -17.31 -9.37 -15.70
CA LEU A 87 -16.98 -9.25 -14.29
C LEU A 87 -17.14 -7.80 -13.85
N GLN A 88 -18.17 -7.49 -13.07
CA GLN A 88 -18.41 -6.16 -12.52
C GLN A 88 -18.47 -6.19 -10.99
N PRO A 89 -17.96 -5.14 -10.32
CA PRO A 89 -18.06 -5.04 -8.88
C PRO A 89 -19.52 -4.77 -8.46
N VAL A 90 -19.97 -5.49 -7.46
CA VAL A 90 -21.30 -5.33 -6.88
C VAL A 90 -21.35 -4.07 -6.03
N ASN A 91 -22.46 -3.34 -6.10
CA ASN A 91 -22.68 -2.13 -5.30
C ASN A 91 -22.67 -2.46 -3.79
N LYS A 92 -21.88 -1.72 -3.02
CA LYS A 92 -21.77 -1.94 -1.57
C LYS A 92 -23.07 -1.63 -0.82
N GLU A 93 -23.87 -0.71 -1.31
CA GLU A 93 -25.17 -0.38 -0.70
C GLU A 93 -26.13 -1.56 -0.84
N TYR A 94 -26.18 -2.21 -1.99
CA TYR A 94 -26.93 -3.45 -2.18
C TYR A 94 -26.50 -4.53 -1.18
N ILE A 95 -25.18 -4.77 -1.08
CA ILE A 95 -24.65 -5.78 -0.12
C ILE A 95 -25.00 -5.42 1.32
N PHE A 96 -24.90 -4.14 1.67
CA PHE A 96 -25.24 -3.67 3.01
C PHE A 96 -26.72 -3.92 3.32
N ASN A 97 -27.64 -3.53 2.42
CA ASN A 97 -29.07 -3.68 2.63
C ASN A 97 -29.47 -5.16 2.77
N SER A 98 -29.01 -6.02 1.86
CA SER A 98 -29.29 -7.47 1.93
C SER A 98 -28.69 -8.11 3.19
N CYS A 99 -27.48 -7.74 3.60
CA CYS A 99 -26.91 -8.21 4.87
C CYS A 99 -27.71 -7.70 6.08
N TRP A 100 -28.21 -6.46 6.01
CA TRP A 100 -29.00 -5.88 7.09
C TRP A 100 -30.35 -6.60 7.23
N GLU A 101 -31.05 -6.85 6.14
CA GLU A 101 -32.29 -7.62 6.11
C GLU A 101 -32.11 -9.01 6.71
N ALA A 102 -31.09 -9.74 6.25
CA ALA A 102 -30.76 -11.06 6.79
C ALA A 102 -30.42 -11.04 8.28
N LEU A 103 -29.73 -10.02 8.77
CA LEU A 103 -29.43 -9.85 10.20
C LEU A 103 -30.67 -9.51 11.01
N CYS A 104 -31.62 -8.74 10.46
CA CYS A 104 -32.89 -8.44 11.12
C CYS A 104 -33.79 -9.67 11.29
N GLU A 105 -33.71 -10.64 10.38
CA GLU A 105 -34.43 -11.90 10.52
C GLU A 105 -33.80 -12.83 11.57
N ILE A 106 -32.49 -12.77 11.76
CA ILE A 106 -31.78 -13.61 12.72
C ILE A 106 -31.79 -13.00 14.12
N CYS A 107 -31.48 -11.71 14.22
CA CYS A 107 -31.44 -11.01 15.49
C CYS A 107 -32.86 -10.67 15.93
N PRO A 108 -33.34 -11.19 17.08
CA PRO A 108 -34.67 -10.87 17.56
C PRO A 108 -34.78 -9.36 17.90
N ARG A 109 -35.96 -8.78 17.73
CA ARG A 109 -36.20 -7.34 17.95
C ARG A 109 -35.78 -6.87 19.35
N ASN A 110 -36.07 -7.69 20.36
CA ASN A 110 -35.67 -7.41 21.75
C ASN A 110 -34.15 -7.48 21.99
N PHE A 111 -33.33 -7.99 21.03
CA PHE A 111 -31.87 -7.94 21.12
C PHE A 111 -31.35 -6.49 21.19
N PHE A 112 -31.94 -5.60 20.43
CA PHE A 112 -31.49 -4.20 20.41
C PHE A 112 -32.04 -3.40 21.60
N GLY A 113 -33.19 -3.74 22.10
CA GLY A 113 -33.90 -3.04 23.20
C GLY A 113 -34.49 -1.69 22.76
N SER A 114 -33.84 -0.94 21.88
CA SER A 114 -34.31 0.37 21.42
C SER A 114 -34.02 0.62 19.92
N ASN A 115 -34.80 1.58 19.36
CA ASN A 115 -34.54 2.07 18.00
C ASN A 115 -33.16 2.74 17.86
N GLN A 116 -32.66 3.36 18.93
CA GLN A 116 -31.35 3.97 18.94
C GLN A 116 -30.24 2.91 18.79
N ASN A 117 -30.30 1.84 19.57
CA ASN A 117 -29.38 0.71 19.50
C ASN A 117 -29.42 0.04 18.12
N THR A 118 -30.63 -0.12 17.55
CA THR A 118 -30.79 -0.61 16.18
C THR A 118 -30.06 0.26 15.16
N LYS A 119 -30.22 1.59 15.27
CA LYS A 119 -29.49 2.54 14.39
C LYS A 119 -27.97 2.44 14.55
N ILE A 120 -27.49 2.29 15.78
CA ILE A 120 -26.05 2.11 16.08
C ILE A 120 -25.55 0.82 15.42
N PHE A 121 -26.26 -0.31 15.61
CA PHE A 121 -25.85 -1.59 15.03
C PHE A 121 -25.91 -1.56 13.50
N LYS A 122 -26.92 -0.94 12.91
CA LYS A 122 -27.03 -0.71 11.46
C LYS A 122 -25.82 0.05 10.94
N LYS A 123 -25.40 1.10 11.66
CA LYS A 123 -24.19 1.86 11.33
C LYS A 123 -22.91 1.01 11.44
N ILE A 124 -22.82 0.15 12.45
CA ILE A 124 -21.69 -0.79 12.61
C ILE A 124 -21.61 -1.72 11.40
N VAL A 125 -22.69 -2.35 11.00
CA VAL A 125 -22.74 -3.25 9.83
C VAL A 125 -22.31 -2.51 8.55
N ARG A 126 -22.85 -1.31 8.34
CA ARG A 126 -22.47 -0.45 7.21
C ARG A 126 -20.97 -0.16 7.22
N THR A 127 -20.43 0.26 8.35
CA THR A 127 -19.00 0.53 8.51
C THR A 127 -18.17 -0.71 8.15
N VAL A 128 -18.59 -1.89 8.56
CA VAL A 128 -17.91 -3.14 8.24
C VAL A 128 -17.95 -3.43 6.75
N VAL A 129 -19.04 -3.28 6.05
CA VAL A 129 -19.16 -3.53 4.60
C VAL A 129 -18.31 -2.54 3.79
N TYR A 130 -18.26 -1.29 4.20
CA TYR A 130 -17.57 -0.23 3.44
C TYR A 130 -16.06 -0.14 3.68
N SER A 131 -15.58 -0.63 4.81
CA SER A 131 -14.18 -0.47 5.19
C SER A 131 -13.23 -1.45 4.48
N MET A 132 -11.91 -1.28 4.64
CA MET A 132 -10.87 -2.10 3.97
C MET A 132 -10.85 -3.55 4.46
N LYS A 133 -10.41 -4.50 3.63
CA LYS A 133 -10.40 -5.95 3.93
C LYS A 133 -9.69 -6.32 5.24
N ARG A 134 -8.67 -5.58 5.63
CA ARG A 134 -7.86 -5.83 6.85
C ARG A 134 -7.94 -4.67 7.83
N GLN A 135 -9.02 -3.90 7.82
CA GLN A 135 -9.19 -2.78 8.74
C GLN A 135 -9.47 -3.29 10.15
N HIS A 136 -8.81 -2.70 11.14
CA HIS A 136 -9.10 -2.91 12.55
C HIS A 136 -10.19 -1.97 13.00
N PHE A 137 -11.04 -2.49 13.87
CA PHE A 137 -12.11 -1.74 14.51
C PHE A 137 -11.89 -1.74 16.02
N MET A 138 -12.18 -0.63 16.65
CA MET A 138 -12.20 -0.53 18.10
C MET A 138 -13.62 -0.81 18.58
N LEU A 139 -13.78 -1.91 19.27
CA LEU A 139 -15.09 -2.40 19.71
C LEU A 139 -15.77 -1.40 20.63
N GLU A 140 -15.05 -0.88 21.61
CA GLU A 140 -15.57 0.11 22.55
C GLU A 140 -16.17 1.33 21.85
N LYS A 141 -15.51 1.80 20.78
CA LYS A 141 -16.03 2.96 20.01
C LYS A 141 -17.27 2.62 19.18
N MET A 142 -17.33 1.40 18.67
CA MET A 142 -18.48 0.96 17.89
C MET A 142 -19.74 0.91 18.76
N ILE A 143 -19.59 0.52 20.03
CA ILE A 143 -20.70 0.36 20.98
C ILE A 143 -20.82 1.51 21.99
N ALA A 144 -19.95 2.53 21.93
CA ALA A 144 -19.87 3.60 22.95
C ALA A 144 -21.18 4.33 23.20
N LYS A 145 -22.00 4.49 22.17
CA LYS A 145 -23.31 5.16 22.23
C LYS A 145 -24.47 4.19 22.44
N TRP A 146 -24.19 2.91 22.71
CA TRP A 146 -25.25 1.93 22.95
C TRP A 146 -25.90 2.22 24.29
N ASP A 147 -27.22 2.27 24.27
CA ASP A 147 -28.00 2.46 25.47
C ASP A 147 -28.10 1.11 26.21
N MET A 148 -27.45 1.06 27.38
CA MET A 148 -27.36 -0.14 28.22
C MET A 148 -28.48 -0.17 29.31
N GLU A 149 -29.22 0.93 29.52
CA GLU A 149 -30.25 1.03 30.52
C GLU A 149 -31.56 0.33 30.13
N ILE A 150 -31.60 -0.24 28.92
CA ILE A 150 -32.77 -0.88 28.35
C ILE A 150 -32.61 -2.40 28.36
N SER A 151 -33.74 -3.12 28.67
CA SER A 151 -33.76 -4.58 28.54
C SER A 151 -33.38 -5.04 27.11
N PRO A 152 -32.62 -6.10 26.94
CA PRO A 152 -32.17 -7.08 27.96
C PRO A 152 -30.86 -6.70 28.66
N TRP A 153 -30.26 -5.54 28.34
CA TRP A 153 -28.90 -5.14 28.74
C TRP A 153 -28.84 -4.65 30.19
N LYS A 154 -29.91 -3.97 30.66
CA LYS A 154 -29.96 -3.34 31.98
C LYS A 154 -29.70 -4.29 33.17
N LYS A 155 -30.02 -5.57 33.00
CA LYS A 155 -29.92 -6.56 34.07
C LYS A 155 -28.65 -7.39 34.04
N LEU A 156 -27.72 -7.10 33.09
CA LEU A 156 -26.43 -7.75 33.06
C LEU A 156 -25.51 -7.09 34.08
N LEU A 157 -24.78 -7.90 34.85
CA LEU A 157 -23.85 -7.48 35.93
C LEU A 157 -22.96 -6.30 35.57
N ASP A 158 -22.90 -5.29 36.41
CA ASP A 158 -22.54 -3.88 36.12
C ASP A 158 -21.15 -3.61 35.50
N ALA A 159 -20.11 -4.36 35.85
CA ALA A 159 -18.75 -4.01 35.42
C ALA A 159 -18.38 -4.51 34.01
N ASN A 160 -19.01 -5.58 33.51
CA ASN A 160 -18.63 -6.25 32.28
C ASN A 160 -19.65 -6.18 31.14
N THR A 161 -20.76 -5.48 31.31
CA THR A 161 -21.88 -5.49 30.36
C THR A 161 -21.48 -4.97 28.97
N LYS A 162 -20.67 -3.90 28.91
CA LYS A 162 -20.15 -3.37 27.62
C LYS A 162 -19.21 -4.37 26.94
N THR A 163 -18.42 -5.08 27.71
CA THR A 163 -17.51 -6.12 27.19
C THR A 163 -18.30 -7.29 26.61
N ILE A 164 -19.34 -7.73 27.30
CA ILE A 164 -20.26 -8.80 26.86
C ILE A 164 -20.97 -8.39 25.56
N LEU A 165 -21.57 -7.20 25.52
CA LEU A 165 -22.17 -6.65 24.31
C LEU A 165 -21.15 -6.63 23.17
N GLY A 166 -19.96 -6.13 23.44
CA GLY A 166 -18.88 -6.08 22.48
C GLY A 166 -18.52 -7.46 21.92
N LYS A 167 -18.41 -8.48 22.76
CA LYS A 167 -18.12 -9.86 22.33
C LYS A 167 -19.28 -10.43 21.47
N ILE A 168 -20.52 -10.15 21.80
CA ILE A 168 -21.68 -10.58 21.02
C ILE A 168 -21.72 -9.89 19.66
N VAL A 169 -21.56 -8.57 19.63
CA VAL A 169 -21.48 -7.79 18.39
C VAL A 169 -20.35 -8.33 17.49
N LEU A 170 -19.18 -8.58 18.08
CA LEU A 170 -18.05 -9.15 17.36
C LEU A 170 -18.36 -10.55 16.81
N TRP A 171 -19.02 -11.40 17.59
CA TRP A 171 -19.43 -12.73 17.14
C TRP A 171 -20.36 -12.63 15.92
N ILE A 172 -21.37 -11.75 15.97
CA ILE A 172 -22.27 -11.50 14.85
C ILE A 172 -21.49 -11.03 13.61
N LEU A 173 -20.61 -10.06 13.75
CA LEU A 173 -19.82 -9.54 12.64
C LEU A 173 -18.87 -10.57 12.05
N LYS A 174 -18.16 -11.31 12.90
CA LYS A 174 -17.12 -12.26 12.48
C LYS A 174 -17.71 -13.51 11.87
N TYR A 175 -18.75 -14.06 12.47
CA TYR A 175 -19.30 -15.35 12.05
C TYR A 175 -20.51 -15.20 11.12
N LEU A 176 -21.51 -14.41 11.48
CA LEU A 176 -22.72 -14.27 10.65
C LEU A 176 -22.48 -13.40 9.43
N LEU A 177 -22.15 -12.14 9.61
CA LEU A 177 -21.97 -11.20 8.51
C LEU A 177 -20.84 -11.64 7.55
N SER A 178 -19.72 -12.08 8.10
CA SER A 178 -18.61 -12.58 7.28
C SER A 178 -18.99 -13.83 6.48
N SER A 179 -19.78 -14.74 7.07
CA SER A 179 -20.27 -15.94 6.38
C SER A 179 -21.24 -15.61 5.25
N MET A 180 -22.21 -14.72 5.48
CA MET A 180 -23.14 -14.24 4.46
C MET A 180 -22.40 -13.67 3.25
N ILE A 181 -21.44 -12.80 3.51
CA ILE A 181 -20.62 -12.18 2.45
C ILE A 181 -19.78 -13.25 1.73
N CYS A 182 -19.09 -14.12 2.46
CA CYS A 182 -18.22 -15.12 1.85
C CYS A 182 -18.96 -16.25 1.10
N LEU A 183 -20.22 -16.51 1.43
CA LEU A 183 -21.04 -17.47 0.66
C LEU A 183 -21.34 -16.96 -0.75
N ASN A 184 -21.65 -15.68 -0.87
CA ASN A 184 -22.15 -15.07 -2.10
C ASN A 184 -21.10 -14.34 -2.91
N PHE A 185 -20.11 -13.72 -2.25
CA PHE A 185 -19.15 -12.82 -2.89
C PHE A 185 -17.71 -13.29 -2.75
N TYR A 186 -16.95 -13.01 -3.79
CA TYR A 186 -15.49 -12.95 -3.73
C TYR A 186 -15.08 -11.53 -3.37
N VAL A 187 -14.31 -11.38 -2.30
CA VAL A 187 -13.92 -10.08 -1.77
C VAL A 187 -12.43 -9.85 -1.99
N THR A 188 -12.09 -8.81 -2.72
CA THR A 188 -10.69 -8.47 -3.03
C THR A 188 -10.44 -6.98 -2.91
N THR A 189 -9.17 -6.63 -2.71
CA THR A 189 -8.69 -5.26 -2.77
C THR A 189 -7.91 -5.10 -4.06
N CYS A 190 -8.32 -4.19 -4.91
CA CYS A 190 -7.67 -3.90 -6.18
C CYS A 190 -7.78 -2.40 -6.54
N LYS A 191 -7.09 -2.01 -7.60
CA LYS A 191 -7.10 -0.67 -8.15
C LYS A 191 -7.86 -0.68 -9.48
N LEU A 192 -9.17 -0.69 -9.44
CA LEU A 192 -10.00 -0.54 -10.64
C LEU A 192 -10.12 0.93 -11.03
N ASP A 193 -10.28 1.80 -10.04
CA ASP A 193 -10.18 3.25 -10.23
C ASP A 193 -8.72 3.68 -10.14
N VAL A 194 -8.36 4.75 -10.84
CA VAL A 194 -7.00 5.26 -10.88
C VAL A 194 -6.50 5.53 -9.45
N ASN A 195 -5.47 4.77 -9.06
CA ASN A 195 -4.70 4.94 -7.81
C ASN A 195 -5.40 4.66 -6.47
N GLU A 196 -6.64 4.17 -6.43
CA GLU A 196 -7.31 3.80 -5.19
C GLU A 196 -7.34 2.29 -4.94
N ASN A 197 -6.84 1.88 -3.79
CA ASN A 197 -6.91 0.50 -3.32
C ASN A 197 -8.21 0.31 -2.55
N LYS A 198 -9.33 0.15 -3.26
CA LYS A 198 -10.64 -0.08 -2.64
C LYS A 198 -10.96 -1.55 -2.45
N LEU A 199 -11.84 -1.84 -1.50
CA LEU A 199 -12.46 -3.14 -1.36
C LEU A 199 -13.59 -3.27 -2.38
N TYR A 200 -13.55 -4.36 -3.16
CA TYR A 200 -14.57 -4.70 -4.13
C TYR A 200 -15.14 -6.08 -3.83
N TYR A 201 -16.42 -6.21 -4.14
CA TYR A 201 -17.19 -7.43 -4.04
C TYR A 201 -17.60 -7.87 -5.43
N PHE A 202 -17.40 -9.12 -5.74
CA PHE A 202 -17.80 -9.72 -7.01
C PHE A 202 -18.66 -10.94 -6.72
N TRP A 203 -19.67 -11.19 -7.51
CA TRP A 203 -20.42 -12.44 -7.41
C TRP A 203 -19.46 -13.62 -7.49
N LYS A 204 -19.60 -14.58 -6.59
CA LYS A 204 -18.63 -15.68 -6.46
C LYS A 204 -18.57 -16.55 -7.69
N HIS A 205 -19.72 -16.80 -8.34
CA HIS A 205 -19.80 -17.54 -9.60
C HIS A 205 -19.14 -16.81 -10.77
N GLN A 206 -19.38 -15.49 -10.92
CA GLN A 206 -18.74 -14.66 -11.97
C GLN A 206 -17.22 -14.59 -11.75
N TRP A 207 -16.80 -14.41 -10.51
CA TRP A 207 -15.38 -14.45 -10.18
C TRP A 207 -14.74 -15.81 -10.50
N GLN A 208 -15.42 -16.91 -10.20
CA GLN A 208 -14.93 -18.24 -10.48
C GLN A 208 -14.80 -18.46 -11.99
N SER A 209 -15.83 -18.11 -12.76
CA SER A 209 -15.79 -18.19 -14.23
C SER A 209 -14.66 -17.36 -14.82
N PHE A 210 -14.49 -16.11 -14.35
CA PHE A 210 -13.37 -15.26 -14.74
C PHE A 210 -12.01 -15.89 -14.39
N TYR A 211 -11.87 -16.38 -13.14
CA TYR A 211 -10.65 -17.01 -12.67
C TYR A 211 -10.27 -18.23 -13.51
N ASP A 212 -11.23 -19.10 -13.77
CA ASP A 212 -11.03 -20.33 -14.58
C ASP A 212 -10.68 -19.98 -16.03
N LYS A 213 -11.31 -18.97 -16.61
CA LYS A 213 -10.95 -18.45 -17.95
C LYS A 213 -9.52 -17.96 -18.01
N GLN A 214 -9.06 -17.21 -17.00
CA GLN A 214 -7.68 -16.72 -16.94
C GLN A 214 -6.67 -17.86 -16.74
N VAL A 215 -6.97 -18.82 -15.87
CA VAL A 215 -6.13 -20.02 -15.69
C VAL A 215 -6.06 -20.84 -16.99
N SER A 216 -7.18 -21.07 -17.67
CA SER A 216 -7.23 -21.75 -18.97
C SER A 216 -6.41 -21.02 -20.04
N LYS A 217 -6.49 -19.67 -20.08
CA LYS A 217 -5.63 -18.85 -20.95
C LYS A 217 -4.15 -19.08 -20.67
N MET A 218 -3.75 -19.10 -19.37
CA MET A 218 -2.36 -19.36 -18.99
C MET A 218 -1.89 -20.78 -19.35
N VAL A 219 -2.78 -21.77 -19.31
CA VAL A 219 -2.50 -23.14 -19.78
C VAL A 219 -2.34 -23.17 -21.30
N PHE A 220 -3.27 -22.56 -22.03
CA PHE A 220 -3.24 -22.46 -23.49
C PHE A 220 -1.98 -21.78 -24.01
N THR A 221 -1.58 -20.68 -23.37
CA THR A 221 -0.35 -19.95 -23.69
C THR A 221 0.92 -20.61 -23.14
N LYS A 222 0.82 -21.82 -22.58
CA LYS A 222 1.93 -22.60 -21.98
C LYS A 222 2.69 -21.91 -20.84
N VAL A 223 2.15 -20.84 -20.29
CA VAL A 223 2.74 -20.17 -19.11
C VAL A 223 2.74 -21.09 -17.90
N ILE A 224 1.66 -21.87 -17.74
CA ILE A 224 1.55 -22.92 -16.73
C ILE A 224 1.15 -24.24 -17.35
N GLN A 225 1.61 -25.35 -16.76
CA GLN A 225 1.27 -26.72 -17.17
C GLN A 225 0.67 -27.46 -15.99
N LYS A 226 -0.45 -28.15 -16.21
CA LYS A 226 -1.09 -28.97 -15.17
C LYS A 226 -0.17 -30.12 -14.77
N CYS A 227 0.03 -30.29 -13.47
CA CYS A 227 0.75 -31.42 -12.92
C CYS A 227 -0.21 -32.61 -12.83
N GLU A 228 0.07 -33.65 -13.59
CA GLU A 228 -0.70 -34.89 -13.50
C GLU A 228 -0.41 -35.61 -12.19
N PRO A 229 -1.44 -36.17 -11.52
CA PRO A 229 -1.24 -36.90 -10.27
C PRO A 229 -0.32 -38.13 -10.42
N TYR A 230 -0.15 -38.63 -11.63
CA TYR A 230 0.64 -39.81 -11.95
C TYR A 230 2.14 -39.56 -12.16
N SER A 231 2.55 -38.33 -12.50
CA SER A 231 3.97 -38.03 -12.64
C SER A 231 4.67 -37.91 -11.27
N LEU A 232 3.90 -37.81 -10.20
CA LEU A 232 4.36 -37.74 -8.81
C LEU A 232 4.47 -39.11 -8.11
N GLY A 233 4.13 -40.20 -8.76
CA GLY A 233 4.03 -41.53 -8.13
C GLY A 233 4.53 -42.72 -8.93
N LYS A 234 5.03 -42.61 -10.17
CA LYS A 234 5.64 -43.71 -10.92
C LYS A 234 7.17 -43.70 -10.72
N LYS A 235 7.68 -44.81 -10.17
CA LYS A 235 9.09 -45.10 -10.10
C LYS A 235 9.71 -45.03 -11.50
N SER A 236 10.29 -43.93 -11.86
CA SER A 236 11.34 -43.93 -12.87
C SER A 236 12.55 -44.56 -12.22
N LYS A 237 13.04 -45.66 -12.79
CA LYS A 237 14.20 -46.43 -12.34
C LYS A 237 15.53 -45.72 -12.52
N ARG A 238 15.56 -44.36 -12.38
CA ARG A 238 16.78 -43.55 -12.33
C ARG A 238 16.56 -42.34 -11.44
N ASN A 239 17.07 -42.42 -10.22
CA ASN A 239 17.47 -41.33 -9.33
C ASN A 239 16.63 -40.04 -9.26
N HIS A 240 15.33 -40.14 -8.89
CA HIS A 240 14.60 -38.98 -8.32
C HIS A 240 13.73 -39.45 -7.15
N SER A 241 13.86 -38.77 -6.04
CA SER A 241 13.22 -39.04 -4.75
C SER A 241 11.71 -39.26 -4.87
N LEU A 242 11.27 -40.39 -4.36
CA LEU A 242 9.87 -40.77 -4.16
C LEU A 242 9.14 -39.73 -3.30
N ILE A 243 8.20 -39.00 -3.92
CA ILE A 243 7.22 -38.24 -3.15
C ILE A 243 5.99 -39.13 -2.97
N ASP A 244 5.83 -39.61 -1.76
CA ASP A 244 4.75 -40.53 -1.38
C ASP A 244 3.38 -39.79 -1.36
N ARG A 245 2.27 -40.48 -1.64
CA ARG A 245 0.91 -39.90 -1.67
C ARG A 245 0.50 -39.19 -0.38
N LYS A 246 0.98 -39.62 0.76
CA LYS A 246 0.78 -38.92 2.05
C LYS A 246 1.50 -37.58 2.08
N ASN A 247 2.68 -37.49 1.49
CA ASN A 247 3.46 -36.27 1.38
C ASN A 247 2.85 -35.27 0.41
N ILE A 248 2.11 -35.71 -0.62
CA ILE A 248 1.40 -34.81 -1.56
C ILE A 248 0.27 -34.03 -0.85
N LYS A 249 -0.44 -34.63 0.12
CA LYS A 249 -1.45 -33.91 0.92
C LYS A 249 -0.84 -32.86 1.83
N MET A 250 0.33 -33.11 2.39
CA MET A 250 1.08 -32.12 3.19
C MET A 250 1.71 -31.05 2.29
N LEU A 251 2.31 -31.45 1.15
CA LEU A 251 2.85 -30.54 0.15
C LEU A 251 1.78 -29.60 -0.48
N LYS A 252 0.52 -30.07 -0.66
CA LYS A 252 -0.55 -29.20 -1.18
C LYS A 252 -0.85 -27.99 -0.28
N LYS A 253 -0.64 -28.06 1.03
CA LYS A 253 -0.82 -26.92 1.94
C LYS A 253 0.31 -25.89 1.81
N ASP A 254 1.49 -26.32 1.40
CA ASP A 254 2.69 -25.48 1.31
C ASP A 254 2.90 -24.90 -0.09
N ILE A 255 2.22 -25.44 -1.09
CA ILE A 255 2.28 -24.90 -2.46
C ILE A 255 1.61 -23.51 -2.49
N PRO A 256 2.31 -22.49 -2.97
CA PRO A 256 1.80 -21.12 -2.99
C PRO A 256 0.58 -21.01 -3.90
N LYS A 257 -0.39 -20.20 -3.45
CA LYS A 257 -1.66 -20.00 -4.18
C LYS A 257 -1.49 -18.91 -5.23
N LEU A 258 -2.05 -19.18 -6.42
CA LEU A 258 -2.20 -18.18 -7.48
C LEU A 258 -3.36 -17.23 -7.14
N TYR A 259 -3.07 -15.94 -7.14
CA TYR A 259 -4.05 -14.86 -7.02
C TYR A 259 -4.07 -14.04 -8.30
N LEU A 260 -5.23 -13.58 -8.68
CA LEU A 260 -5.40 -12.64 -9.78
C LEU A 260 -5.74 -11.27 -9.21
N THR A 261 -4.92 -10.27 -9.53
CA THR A 261 -5.18 -8.87 -9.19
C THR A 261 -5.71 -8.16 -10.42
N LEU A 262 -6.94 -7.64 -10.33
CA LEU A 262 -7.58 -6.92 -11.43
C LEU A 262 -6.87 -5.60 -11.73
N LYS A 263 -6.84 -5.26 -13.00
CA LYS A 263 -6.43 -3.97 -13.55
C LYS A 263 -7.67 -3.21 -14.08
N PRO A 264 -7.57 -1.88 -14.31
CA PRO A 264 -8.70 -1.07 -14.78
C PRO A 264 -9.38 -1.59 -16.06
N ASN A 265 -8.64 -2.24 -16.94
CA ASN A 265 -9.13 -2.68 -18.27
C ASN A 265 -9.70 -4.12 -18.27
N ASN A 266 -10.24 -4.62 -17.17
CA ASN A 266 -10.67 -6.00 -17.02
C ASN A 266 -9.57 -7.05 -17.30
N ASP A 267 -8.31 -6.61 -17.40
CA ASP A 267 -7.14 -7.47 -17.40
C ASP A 267 -6.74 -7.83 -15.97
N CYS A 268 -5.88 -8.80 -15.81
CA CYS A 268 -5.41 -9.21 -14.50
C CYS A 268 -3.90 -9.45 -14.46
N ARG A 269 -3.36 -9.32 -13.26
CA ARG A 269 -1.97 -9.66 -12.97
C ARG A 269 -1.95 -10.93 -12.13
N PRO A 270 -1.37 -12.04 -12.62
CA PRO A 270 -1.18 -13.24 -11.82
C PRO A 270 -0.07 -13.00 -10.79
N ILE A 271 -0.40 -13.19 -9.51
CA ILE A 271 0.53 -13.04 -8.40
C ILE A 271 0.53 -14.34 -7.59
N VAL A 272 1.71 -14.82 -7.26
CA VAL A 272 1.87 -16.00 -6.42
C VAL A 272 2.28 -15.55 -5.01
N CYS A 273 1.47 -15.92 -4.01
CA CYS A 273 1.74 -15.57 -2.64
C CYS A 273 2.41 -16.73 -1.89
N TYR A 274 3.64 -16.52 -1.48
CA TYR A 274 4.39 -17.40 -0.59
C TYR A 274 4.11 -17.04 0.86
N LYS A 275 3.91 -18.02 1.71
CA LYS A 275 3.79 -17.80 3.16
C LYS A 275 5.20 -17.61 3.74
N ASN A 276 5.57 -16.37 4.02
CA ASN A 276 6.88 -16.05 4.58
C ASN A 276 7.03 -16.46 6.06
N ASP A 277 5.92 -16.69 6.75
CA ASP A 277 5.92 -17.00 8.19
C ASP A 277 6.43 -18.42 8.49
N SER A 278 6.45 -19.30 7.49
CA SER A 278 6.93 -20.67 7.61
C SER A 278 8.43 -20.85 7.36
N LEU A 279 9.14 -19.81 6.92
CA LEU A 279 10.57 -19.89 6.62
C LEU A 279 11.42 -19.80 7.90
N SER A 280 12.31 -20.77 8.08
CA SER A 280 13.31 -20.75 9.15
C SER A 280 14.28 -19.59 9.00
N ILE A 281 14.95 -19.22 10.09
CA ILE A 281 15.98 -18.16 10.09
C ILE A 281 17.10 -18.50 9.11
N SER A 282 17.52 -19.77 9.06
CA SER A 282 18.54 -20.25 8.12
C SER A 282 18.13 -20.08 6.65
N GLU A 283 16.88 -20.40 6.30
CA GLU A 283 16.36 -20.19 4.94
C GLU A 283 16.30 -18.72 4.56
N LYS A 284 15.86 -17.85 5.46
CA LYS A 284 15.87 -16.38 5.26
C LYS A 284 17.29 -15.88 5.00
N TYR A 285 18.26 -16.38 5.74
CA TYR A 285 19.67 -16.03 5.53
C TYR A 285 20.19 -16.48 4.17
N LYS A 286 19.95 -17.75 3.78
CA LYS A 286 20.32 -18.28 2.44
C LYS A 286 19.70 -17.47 1.30
N ILE A 287 18.43 -17.08 1.44
CA ILE A 287 17.77 -16.22 0.43
C ILE A 287 18.49 -14.87 0.31
N LYS A 288 18.80 -14.25 1.44
CA LYS A 288 19.50 -12.96 1.49
C LYS A 288 20.89 -13.02 0.85
N GLU A 289 21.63 -14.09 1.09
CA GLU A 289 22.95 -14.31 0.45
C GLU A 289 22.85 -14.48 -1.07
N ARG A 290 21.89 -15.28 -1.55
CA ARG A 290 21.64 -15.46 -2.98
C ARG A 290 21.20 -14.17 -3.68
N LEU A 291 20.40 -13.36 -3.01
CA LEU A 291 20.01 -12.04 -3.53
C LEU A 291 21.21 -11.08 -3.61
N ARG A 292 22.13 -11.14 -2.64
CA ARG A 292 23.40 -10.38 -2.70
C ARG A 292 24.26 -10.84 -3.86
N PHE A 293 24.35 -12.15 -4.05
CA PHE A 293 25.10 -12.72 -5.16
C PHE A 293 24.54 -12.33 -6.54
N LEU A 294 23.22 -12.37 -6.72
CA LEU A 294 22.57 -11.89 -7.95
C LEU A 294 22.86 -10.41 -8.22
N ARG A 295 22.86 -9.57 -7.19
CA ARG A 295 23.24 -8.16 -7.31
C ARG A 295 24.70 -7.98 -7.72
N LEU A 296 25.60 -8.78 -7.17
CA LEU A 296 27.00 -8.79 -7.58
C LEU A 296 27.15 -9.12 -9.07
N LEU A 297 26.43 -10.13 -9.56
CA LEU A 297 26.47 -10.51 -10.99
C LEU A 297 25.87 -9.45 -11.91
N THR A 298 25.00 -8.59 -11.42
CA THR A 298 24.43 -7.49 -12.21
C THR A 298 25.48 -6.43 -12.54
N GLY A 299 26.50 -6.26 -11.68
CA GLY A 299 27.62 -5.35 -11.93
C GLY A 299 27.28 -3.86 -11.91
N LYS A 300 26.00 -3.49 -11.74
CA LYS A 300 25.60 -2.08 -11.67
C LYS A 300 25.91 -1.50 -10.29
N PRO A 301 26.67 -0.39 -10.21
CA PRO A 301 26.78 0.34 -8.96
C PRO A 301 25.41 0.83 -8.53
N LEU A 302 25.14 0.81 -7.22
CA LEU A 302 23.94 1.38 -6.62
C LEU A 302 23.99 2.91 -6.64
N VAL A 303 24.04 3.50 -7.84
CA VAL A 303 23.98 4.96 -7.97
C VAL A 303 22.53 5.38 -7.84
N LYS A 304 22.27 6.21 -6.84
CA LYS A 304 20.94 6.73 -6.60
C LYS A 304 20.50 7.64 -7.75
N LEU A 305 19.21 7.58 -8.08
CA LEU A 305 18.58 8.39 -9.13
C LEU A 305 18.91 9.89 -8.99
N GLU A 306 18.81 10.42 -7.78
CA GLU A 306 19.09 11.82 -7.49
C GLU A 306 20.53 12.23 -7.80
N ASN A 307 21.52 11.35 -7.61
CA ASN A 307 22.91 11.64 -7.91
C ASN A 307 23.16 11.67 -9.43
N GLN A 308 22.57 10.72 -10.16
CA GLN A 308 22.66 10.72 -11.63
C GLN A 308 22.00 11.97 -12.22
N TYR A 309 20.85 12.36 -11.69
CA TYR A 309 20.13 13.53 -12.14
C TYR A 309 20.87 14.84 -11.79
N LYS A 310 21.51 14.91 -10.61
CA LYS A 310 22.36 16.02 -10.23
C LYS A 310 23.54 16.18 -11.22
N THR A 311 24.18 15.07 -11.60
CA THR A 311 25.25 15.06 -12.59
C THR A 311 24.76 15.56 -13.96
N LEU A 312 23.59 15.08 -14.42
CA LEU A 312 22.96 15.59 -15.64
C LEU A 312 22.75 17.10 -15.57
N HIS A 313 22.15 17.59 -14.45
CA HIS A 313 21.88 19.02 -14.28
C HIS A 313 23.15 19.87 -14.29
N SER A 314 24.23 19.42 -13.64
CA SER A 314 25.52 20.12 -13.65
C SER A 314 26.13 20.18 -15.07
N LYS A 315 26.04 19.09 -15.84
CA LYS A 315 26.47 19.07 -17.24
C LYS A 315 25.62 20.00 -18.11
N TRP A 316 24.30 20.01 -17.90
CA TRP A 316 23.39 20.89 -18.62
C TRP A 316 23.67 22.38 -18.38
N LEU A 317 24.00 22.75 -17.15
CA LEU A 317 24.43 24.12 -16.83
C LEU A 317 25.76 24.46 -17.49
N ALA A 318 26.74 23.57 -17.46
CA ALA A 318 28.06 23.76 -18.08
C ALA A 318 27.97 23.89 -19.62
N ALA A 319 27.00 23.24 -20.22
CA ALA A 319 26.72 23.30 -21.66
C ALA A 319 25.82 24.49 -22.08
N ASN A 320 25.64 25.49 -21.20
CA ASN A 320 24.76 26.67 -21.44
C ASN A 320 23.29 26.30 -21.69
N LYS A 321 22.78 25.32 -20.99
CA LYS A 321 21.36 24.93 -20.98
C LYS A 321 20.77 24.59 -22.35
N PRO A 322 21.35 23.65 -23.09
CA PRO A 322 20.80 23.24 -24.39
C PRO A 322 19.41 22.67 -24.21
N LYS A 323 18.64 22.64 -25.30
CA LYS A 323 17.34 21.94 -25.35
C LYS A 323 17.57 20.47 -25.10
N LEU A 324 16.78 19.87 -24.18
CA LEU A 324 16.84 18.44 -23.88
C LEU A 324 15.63 17.70 -24.43
N TYR A 325 15.89 16.50 -24.91
CA TYR A 325 14.90 15.57 -25.44
C TYR A 325 14.70 14.43 -24.45
N PHE A 326 13.48 14.28 -23.99
CA PHE A 326 13.09 13.30 -22.99
C PHE A 326 12.27 12.19 -23.63
N ILE A 327 12.59 10.96 -23.30
CA ILE A 327 11.81 9.77 -23.67
C ILE A 327 11.54 8.96 -22.41
N LYS A 328 10.26 8.78 -22.08
CA LYS A 328 9.81 7.88 -21.02
C LYS A 328 9.05 6.72 -21.63
N THR A 329 9.41 5.50 -21.26
CA THR A 329 8.72 4.30 -21.75
C THR A 329 8.58 3.25 -20.65
N ASP A 330 7.74 2.23 -20.91
CA ASP A 330 7.39 1.14 -20.00
C ASP A 330 7.37 -0.19 -20.79
N LEU A 331 7.76 -1.28 -20.17
CA LEU A 331 7.71 -2.60 -20.80
C LEU A 331 6.38 -3.31 -20.48
N SER A 332 5.75 -3.84 -21.50
CA SER A 332 4.59 -4.70 -21.35
C SER A 332 5.01 -6.08 -20.85
N ASN A 333 4.36 -6.57 -19.77
CA ASN A 333 4.56 -7.93 -19.25
C ASN A 333 6.03 -8.28 -18.95
N ALA A 334 6.80 -7.36 -18.38
CA ALA A 334 8.24 -7.48 -18.19
C ALA A 334 8.70 -8.79 -17.53
N PHE A 335 7.96 -9.31 -16.54
CA PHE A 335 8.30 -10.59 -15.90
C PHE A 335 7.92 -11.81 -16.75
N GLY A 336 6.76 -11.76 -17.43
CA GLY A 336 6.26 -12.88 -18.24
C GLY A 336 7.02 -13.06 -19.55
N SER A 337 7.64 -12.00 -20.06
CA SER A 337 8.37 -12.04 -21.33
C SER A 337 9.83 -12.55 -21.22
N ILE A 338 10.32 -12.77 -20.00
CA ILE A 338 11.69 -13.23 -19.76
C ILE A 338 11.85 -14.67 -20.24
N ASN A 339 12.74 -14.87 -21.22
CA ASN A 339 13.14 -16.20 -21.67
C ASN A 339 14.09 -16.83 -20.64
N ARG A 340 13.69 -17.95 -20.04
CA ARG A 340 14.45 -18.63 -18.99
C ARG A 340 15.75 -19.24 -19.48
N GLU A 341 15.78 -19.74 -20.70
CA GLU A 341 17.00 -20.32 -21.28
C GLU A 341 18.04 -19.23 -21.52
N LYS A 342 17.61 -18.08 -22.10
CA LYS A 342 18.46 -16.91 -22.27
C LYS A 342 18.96 -16.39 -20.93
N LEU A 343 18.08 -16.32 -19.92
CA LEU A 343 18.45 -15.93 -18.55
C LEU A 343 19.50 -16.89 -17.95
N SER A 344 19.37 -18.19 -18.18
CA SER A 344 20.35 -19.18 -17.71
C SER A 344 21.73 -18.98 -18.36
N LYS A 345 21.77 -18.69 -19.67
CA LYS A 345 23.00 -18.38 -20.40
C LYS A 345 23.64 -17.08 -19.88
N ILE A 346 22.84 -16.04 -19.65
CA ILE A 346 23.30 -14.76 -19.07
C ILE A 346 23.89 -14.98 -17.68
N LEU A 347 23.19 -15.72 -16.83
CA LEU A 347 23.63 -16.04 -15.46
C LEU A 347 24.98 -16.76 -15.46
N SER A 348 25.16 -17.74 -16.36
CA SER A 348 26.42 -18.48 -16.53
C SER A 348 27.54 -17.59 -17.02
N GLY A 349 27.31 -16.76 -18.06
CA GLY A 349 28.31 -15.84 -18.60
C GLY A 349 28.78 -14.81 -17.58
N LYS A 350 27.83 -14.12 -16.91
CA LYS A 350 28.15 -13.13 -15.86
C LYS A 350 28.89 -13.78 -14.68
N HIS A 351 28.54 -15.02 -14.29
CA HIS A 351 29.25 -15.78 -13.26
C HIS A 351 30.73 -16.02 -13.64
N ILE A 352 31.00 -16.51 -14.88
CA ILE A 352 32.37 -16.77 -15.36
C ILE A 352 33.19 -15.48 -15.36
N ASN A 353 32.60 -14.37 -15.84
CA ASN A 353 33.27 -13.07 -15.85
C ASN A 353 33.60 -12.57 -14.44
N CYS A 354 32.65 -12.69 -13.52
CA CYS A 354 32.86 -12.32 -12.12
C CYS A 354 33.98 -13.17 -11.46
N GLN A 355 34.02 -14.48 -11.76
CA GLN A 355 35.04 -15.38 -11.25
C GLN A 355 36.42 -15.09 -11.84
N LYS A 356 36.52 -14.72 -13.13
CA LYS A 356 37.78 -14.33 -13.78
C LYS A 356 38.32 -13.01 -13.21
N ALA A 357 37.49 -12.04 -12.96
CA ALA A 357 37.85 -10.74 -12.41
C ALA A 357 38.35 -10.79 -10.96
N GLU A 358 37.94 -11.82 -10.19
CA GLU A 358 38.35 -11.96 -8.80
C GLU A 358 39.81 -12.48 -8.68
N LYS A 359 40.60 -11.84 -7.81
CA LYS A 359 42.02 -12.22 -7.60
C LYS A 359 42.19 -13.33 -6.56
N SER A 360 41.34 -13.31 -5.50
CA SER A 360 41.43 -14.26 -4.38
C SER A 360 40.89 -15.64 -4.75
N LEU A 361 41.70 -16.69 -4.55
CA LEU A 361 41.28 -18.08 -4.80
C LEU A 361 40.12 -18.51 -3.93
N ASN A 362 40.08 -18.06 -2.66
CA ASN A 362 39.01 -18.38 -1.72
C ASN A 362 37.69 -17.72 -2.18
N MET A 363 37.75 -16.48 -2.69
CA MET A 363 36.56 -15.81 -3.22
C MET A 363 36.07 -16.45 -4.51
N LYS A 364 36.99 -16.90 -5.40
CA LYS A 364 36.63 -17.67 -6.61
C LYS A 364 35.86 -18.94 -6.25
N LYS A 365 36.31 -19.70 -5.26
CA LYS A 365 35.64 -20.90 -4.78
C LYS A 365 34.25 -20.57 -4.19
N LYS A 366 34.15 -19.48 -3.41
CA LYS A 366 32.87 -19.01 -2.83
C LYS A 366 31.87 -18.59 -3.92
N ILE A 367 32.33 -17.85 -4.93
CA ILE A 367 31.50 -17.44 -6.09
C ILE A 367 30.99 -18.68 -6.83
N ALA A 368 31.86 -19.65 -7.10
CA ALA A 368 31.48 -20.90 -7.76
C ALA A 368 30.46 -21.72 -6.95
N GLN A 369 30.60 -21.76 -5.61
CA GLN A 369 29.66 -22.45 -4.74
C GLN A 369 28.30 -21.74 -4.72
N GLN A 370 28.26 -20.41 -4.57
CA GLN A 370 27.02 -19.63 -4.60
C GLN A 370 26.28 -19.78 -5.93
N TYR A 371 27.01 -19.84 -7.03
CA TYR A 371 26.44 -20.11 -8.35
C TYR A 371 25.79 -21.50 -8.43
N ARG A 372 26.51 -22.56 -8.00
CA ARG A 372 25.97 -23.92 -7.98
C ARG A 372 24.70 -24.02 -7.14
N ASP A 373 24.72 -23.43 -5.94
CA ASP A 373 23.59 -23.45 -5.02
C ASP A 373 22.36 -22.71 -5.62
N LEU A 374 22.61 -21.57 -6.27
CA LEU A 374 21.55 -20.79 -6.94
C LEU A 374 20.97 -21.57 -8.12
N VAL A 375 21.80 -22.11 -9.00
CA VAL A 375 21.35 -22.90 -10.17
C VAL A 375 20.58 -24.13 -9.75
N THR A 376 21.06 -24.83 -8.72
CA THR A 376 20.35 -25.98 -8.15
C THR A 376 18.96 -25.62 -7.66
N GLU A 377 18.79 -24.44 -7.06
CA GLU A 377 17.47 -23.98 -6.64
C GLU A 377 16.59 -23.51 -7.80
N LEU A 378 17.17 -22.83 -8.79
CA LEU A 378 16.42 -22.34 -9.96
C LEU A 378 15.98 -23.46 -10.89
N ARG A 379 16.65 -24.61 -10.88
CA ARG A 379 16.25 -25.81 -11.61
C ARG A 379 15.03 -26.52 -11.03
N LYS A 380 14.70 -26.26 -9.75
CA LYS A 380 13.52 -26.85 -9.14
C LYS A 380 12.26 -26.33 -9.84
N PRO A 381 11.26 -27.21 -10.11
CA PRO A 381 10.01 -26.77 -10.68
C PRO A 381 9.30 -25.79 -9.76
N ILE A 382 8.80 -24.69 -10.33
CA ILE A 382 8.01 -23.71 -9.58
C ILE A 382 6.56 -24.17 -9.58
N LEU A 383 6.15 -24.80 -8.50
CA LEU A 383 4.79 -25.29 -8.33
C LEU A 383 3.90 -24.17 -7.78
N ILE A 384 2.70 -24.07 -8.33
CA ILE A 384 1.64 -23.16 -7.90
C ILE A 384 0.32 -23.89 -7.80
N ARG A 385 -0.60 -23.39 -7.00
CA ARG A 385 -1.94 -23.92 -6.84
C ARG A 385 -2.99 -22.94 -7.33
N ALA A 386 -3.79 -23.35 -8.32
CA ALA A 386 -4.99 -22.65 -8.75
C ALA A 386 -6.22 -23.49 -8.40
N GLY A 387 -7.06 -23.01 -7.49
CA GLY A 387 -8.15 -23.80 -6.90
C GLY A 387 -7.62 -25.04 -6.16
N SER A 388 -8.09 -26.21 -6.55
CA SER A 388 -7.65 -27.53 -6.06
C SER A 388 -6.51 -28.15 -6.89
N THR A 389 -6.21 -27.59 -8.08
CA THR A 389 -5.26 -28.13 -9.04
C THR A 389 -3.88 -27.53 -8.87
N VAL A 390 -2.86 -28.36 -9.03
CA VAL A 390 -1.45 -27.96 -9.01
C VAL A 390 -0.94 -27.80 -10.43
N TYR A 391 -0.21 -26.74 -10.67
CA TYR A 391 0.43 -26.43 -11.95
C TYR A 391 1.91 -26.15 -11.73
N GLU A 392 2.69 -26.42 -12.75
CA GLU A 392 4.08 -25.99 -12.85
C GLU A 392 4.15 -24.72 -13.70
N TRP A 393 4.87 -23.72 -13.23
CA TRP A 393 5.10 -22.47 -13.97
C TRP A 393 6.23 -22.68 -14.97
N LYS A 394 5.97 -22.55 -16.26
CA LYS A 394 6.92 -22.89 -17.33
C LYS A 394 7.63 -21.68 -17.93
N GLU A 395 6.92 -20.59 -18.24
CA GLU A 395 7.47 -19.46 -18.96
C GLU A 395 7.51 -18.18 -18.13
N GLY A 396 8.50 -17.35 -18.40
CA GLY A 396 8.70 -16.08 -17.67
C GLY A 396 9.11 -16.26 -16.22
N LEU A 397 9.13 -15.15 -15.49
CA LEU A 397 9.35 -15.11 -14.05
C LEU A 397 8.04 -14.93 -13.30
N VAL A 398 7.91 -15.65 -12.20
CA VAL A 398 6.72 -15.60 -11.34
C VAL A 398 6.69 -14.31 -10.52
N GLN A 399 5.64 -13.52 -10.65
CA GLN A 399 5.42 -12.36 -9.77
C GLN A 399 5.09 -12.84 -8.35
N GLY A 400 5.89 -12.39 -7.39
CA GLY A 400 5.85 -12.83 -5.99
C GLY A 400 6.88 -13.89 -5.62
N TYR A 401 7.61 -14.46 -6.58
CA TYR A 401 8.73 -15.34 -6.25
C TYR A 401 9.95 -14.54 -5.78
N LYS A 402 10.60 -15.07 -4.75
CA LYS A 402 11.65 -14.37 -3.98
C LYS A 402 12.84 -13.84 -4.81
N TYR A 403 13.18 -14.50 -5.92
CA TYR A 403 14.31 -14.11 -6.77
C TYR A 403 13.89 -13.37 -8.05
N SER A 404 12.61 -13.34 -8.40
CA SER A 404 12.15 -12.76 -9.67
C SER A 404 12.60 -11.31 -9.89
N PRO A 405 12.58 -10.39 -8.89
CA PRO A 405 13.05 -9.03 -9.10
C PRO A 405 14.55 -8.96 -9.43
N ALA A 406 15.39 -9.74 -8.75
CA ALA A 406 16.84 -9.72 -8.98
C ALA A 406 17.23 -10.41 -10.30
N LEU A 407 16.52 -11.48 -10.67
CA LEU A 407 16.70 -12.16 -11.96
C LEU A 407 16.22 -11.28 -13.13
N SER A 408 15.12 -10.57 -12.95
CA SER A 408 14.64 -9.60 -13.92
C SER A 408 15.66 -8.47 -14.13
N GLU A 409 16.22 -7.93 -13.04
CA GLU A 409 17.25 -6.90 -13.12
C GLU A 409 18.49 -7.38 -13.90
N LEU A 410 18.97 -8.59 -13.61
CA LEU A 410 20.09 -9.20 -14.34
C LEU A 410 19.80 -9.37 -15.85
N TYR A 411 18.58 -9.86 -16.17
CA TYR A 411 18.16 -10.07 -17.55
C TYR A 411 18.07 -8.76 -18.34
N TYR A 412 17.41 -7.77 -17.79
CA TYR A 412 17.23 -6.48 -18.47
C TYR A 412 18.53 -5.67 -18.51
N THR A 413 19.40 -5.78 -17.51
CA THR A 413 20.74 -5.16 -17.60
C THR A 413 21.55 -5.71 -18.78
N TYR A 414 21.48 -7.01 -19.01
CA TYR A 414 22.12 -7.60 -20.19
C TYR A 414 21.49 -7.12 -21.51
N LEU A 415 20.17 -7.00 -21.55
CA LEU A 415 19.49 -6.47 -22.74
C LEU A 415 19.78 -5.00 -22.97
N ASP A 416 19.85 -4.20 -21.91
CA ASP A 416 20.27 -2.79 -22.00
C ASP A 416 21.66 -2.67 -22.62
N GLU A 417 22.62 -3.50 -22.16
CA GLU A 417 23.98 -3.55 -22.72
C GLU A 417 24.00 -3.97 -24.19
N LEU A 418 23.05 -4.81 -24.62
CA LEU A 418 22.98 -5.32 -25.99
C LEU A 418 22.31 -4.32 -26.95
N TYR A 419 21.19 -3.72 -26.56
CA TYR A 419 20.38 -2.88 -27.45
C TYR A 419 20.68 -1.39 -27.34
N PHE A 420 21.17 -0.94 -26.18
CA PHE A 420 21.38 0.47 -25.88
C PHE A 420 22.85 0.80 -25.56
N CYS A 421 23.81 0.00 -26.06
CA CYS A 421 25.22 0.16 -25.74
C CYS A 421 25.73 1.59 -26.01
N GLU A 422 25.34 2.20 -27.14
CA GLU A 422 25.75 3.57 -27.49
C GLU A 422 25.04 4.63 -26.61
N HIS A 423 23.80 4.36 -26.20
CA HIS A 423 23.04 5.27 -25.35
C HIS A 423 23.46 5.18 -23.87
N LEU A 424 24.09 4.07 -23.47
CA LEU A 424 24.67 3.91 -22.14
C LEU A 424 26.05 4.60 -22.00
N LYS A 425 26.76 4.80 -23.10
CA LYS A 425 28.04 5.52 -23.11
C LYS A 425 27.76 7.01 -23.00
N SER A 426 28.36 7.67 -22.02
CA SER A 426 28.30 9.12 -21.86
C SER A 426 29.72 9.65 -22.06
N THR A 427 29.92 10.50 -23.05
CA THR A 427 31.15 11.30 -23.18
C THR A 427 31.11 12.46 -22.19
N GLU A 428 32.28 13.03 -21.86
CA GLU A 428 32.34 14.12 -20.86
C GLU A 428 31.52 15.34 -21.28
N ASN A 429 31.40 15.62 -22.57
CA ASN A 429 30.73 16.80 -23.11
C ASN A 429 29.25 16.59 -23.44
N GLN A 430 28.72 15.36 -23.36
CA GLN A 430 27.30 15.11 -23.68
C GLN A 430 26.41 15.24 -22.45
N VAL A 431 25.31 15.93 -22.60
CA VAL A 431 24.23 16.02 -21.61
C VAL A 431 23.27 14.85 -21.83
N LYS A 432 23.61 13.71 -21.27
CA LYS A 432 22.90 12.44 -21.48
C LYS A 432 22.65 11.72 -20.16
N LEU A 433 21.46 11.10 -20.04
CA LEU A 433 21.08 10.28 -18.92
C LEU A 433 20.21 9.10 -19.36
N PHE A 434 20.62 7.90 -18.99
CA PHE A 434 19.85 6.67 -19.18
C PHE A 434 19.54 6.05 -17.81
N ILE A 435 18.28 5.89 -17.51
CA ILE A 435 17.80 5.28 -16.26
C ILE A 435 16.80 4.19 -16.59
N ARG A 436 16.97 3.03 -15.97
CA ARG A 436 15.95 1.98 -15.90
C ARG A 436 15.70 1.58 -14.45
N VAL A 437 14.44 1.53 -14.08
CA VAL A 437 13.99 0.97 -12.80
C VAL A 437 12.95 -0.10 -13.07
N VAL A 438 13.36 -1.35 -13.00
CA VAL A 438 12.58 -2.56 -13.32
C VAL A 438 12.13 -2.55 -14.79
N ASP A 439 10.93 -2.10 -15.09
CA ASP A 439 10.28 -2.02 -16.41
C ASP A 439 10.10 -0.59 -16.92
N ASP A 440 10.34 0.42 -16.09
CA ASP A 440 10.25 1.84 -16.45
C ASP A 440 11.60 2.40 -16.92
N TYR A 441 11.63 3.05 -18.06
CA TYR A 441 12.80 3.69 -18.66
C TYR A 441 12.64 5.21 -18.74
N LEU A 442 13.71 5.94 -18.47
CA LEU A 442 13.84 7.37 -18.74
C LEU A 442 15.16 7.62 -19.46
N TYR A 443 15.07 8.20 -20.65
CA TYR A 443 16.20 8.63 -21.43
C TYR A 443 16.15 10.12 -21.68
N ILE A 444 17.27 10.83 -21.49
CA ILE A 444 17.39 12.27 -21.66
C ILE A 444 18.67 12.52 -22.45
N THR A 445 18.62 13.36 -23.48
CA THR A 445 19.78 13.75 -24.30
C THR A 445 19.61 15.15 -24.84
N ASP A 446 20.73 15.81 -25.18
CA ASP A 446 20.78 17.12 -25.83
C ASP A 446 20.72 17.02 -27.38
N SER A 447 20.73 15.83 -27.93
CA SER A 447 20.69 15.58 -29.38
C SER A 447 19.37 14.95 -29.82
N LEU A 448 18.65 15.61 -30.77
CA LEU A 448 17.45 15.03 -31.36
C LEU A 448 17.75 13.76 -32.15
N ALA A 449 18.90 13.73 -32.86
CA ALA A 449 19.32 12.54 -33.58
C ALA A 449 19.58 11.34 -32.66
N ASP A 450 20.18 11.58 -31.50
CA ASP A 450 20.39 10.55 -30.48
C ASP A 450 19.06 10.10 -29.84
N ALA A 451 18.12 11.02 -29.63
CA ALA A 451 16.78 10.69 -29.15
C ALA A 451 16.02 9.82 -30.16
N SER A 452 16.09 10.15 -31.46
CA SER A 452 15.48 9.35 -32.53
C SER A 452 16.13 7.98 -32.63
N SER A 453 17.46 7.90 -32.59
CA SER A 453 18.20 6.62 -32.57
C SER A 453 17.82 5.74 -31.38
N PHE A 454 17.53 6.34 -30.23
CA PHE A 454 17.03 5.60 -29.07
C PHE A 454 15.62 5.04 -29.30
N LEU A 455 14.73 5.79 -29.95
CA LEU A 455 13.39 5.28 -30.34
C LEU A 455 13.49 4.14 -31.35
N ASP A 456 14.44 4.22 -32.30
CA ASP A 456 14.70 3.14 -33.25
C ASP A 456 15.24 1.88 -32.55
N ALA A 457 16.16 2.06 -31.60
CA ALA A 457 16.64 0.95 -30.76
C ALA A 457 15.50 0.34 -29.92
N LEU A 458 14.56 1.17 -29.42
CA LEU A 458 13.36 0.70 -28.72
C LEU A 458 12.44 -0.10 -29.64
N SER A 459 12.32 0.22 -30.92
CA SER A 459 11.49 -0.52 -31.88
C SER A 459 11.97 -1.96 -32.05
N ASN A 460 13.26 -2.18 -31.97
CA ASN A 460 13.90 -3.50 -32.00
C ASN A 460 13.84 -4.22 -30.64
N TYR A 461 13.52 -3.51 -29.57
CA TYR A 461 13.40 -4.03 -28.22
C TYR A 461 11.98 -4.59 -28.00
N ARG A 462 11.85 -5.89 -27.84
CA ARG A 462 10.55 -6.56 -27.67
C ARG A 462 9.82 -6.08 -26.42
N ASN A 463 8.50 -5.98 -26.51
CA ASN A 463 7.57 -5.67 -25.40
C ASN A 463 7.56 -4.20 -24.93
N VAL A 464 7.98 -3.26 -25.72
CA VAL A 464 7.78 -1.84 -25.43
C VAL A 464 6.29 -1.48 -25.46
N ASN A 465 5.86 -0.71 -24.48
CA ASN A 465 4.48 -0.23 -24.39
C ASN A 465 4.36 1.17 -25.00
N TYR A 466 4.17 1.23 -26.32
CA TYR A 466 4.05 2.50 -27.03
C TYR A 466 2.88 3.37 -26.52
N GLY A 467 1.77 2.77 -26.09
CA GLY A 467 0.64 3.52 -25.50
C GLY A 467 0.96 4.23 -24.17
N LYS A 468 2.09 3.88 -23.53
CA LYS A 468 2.60 4.55 -22.33
C LYS A 468 3.91 5.28 -22.56
N THR A 469 4.43 5.25 -23.79
CA THR A 469 5.62 6.01 -24.16
C THR A 469 5.25 7.48 -24.32
N VAL A 470 6.07 8.36 -23.77
CA VAL A 470 5.86 9.82 -23.81
C VAL A 470 7.18 10.50 -24.14
N VAL A 471 7.12 11.53 -24.99
CA VAL A 471 8.25 12.36 -25.41
C VAL A 471 7.92 13.85 -25.28
N ASN A 472 8.92 14.73 -25.22
CA ASN A 472 8.76 16.18 -25.20
C ASN A 472 9.12 16.85 -26.55
N PHE A 473 9.10 16.08 -27.63
CA PHE A 473 9.34 16.56 -28.99
C PHE A 473 8.31 15.95 -29.95
N PRO A 474 8.06 16.58 -31.11
CA PRO A 474 7.09 16.07 -32.09
C PRO A 474 7.42 14.66 -32.57
N HIS A 475 6.44 13.79 -32.57
CA HIS A 475 6.51 12.42 -33.09
C HIS A 475 5.15 11.96 -33.56
N GLU A 476 5.06 11.23 -34.67
CA GLU A 476 3.81 10.88 -35.34
C GLU A 476 2.89 9.99 -34.47
N ILE A 477 3.45 9.04 -33.73
CA ILE A 477 2.70 7.99 -33.01
C ILE A 477 2.77 8.16 -31.50
N ILE A 478 3.85 8.76 -30.97
CA ILE A 478 4.13 8.81 -29.53
C ILE A 478 3.55 10.08 -28.94
N LYS A 479 2.95 9.96 -27.75
CA LYS A 479 2.33 11.08 -27.05
C LYS A 479 3.36 12.14 -26.66
N TYR A 480 3.08 13.39 -27.00
CA TYR A 480 3.82 14.56 -26.55
C TYR A 480 3.42 14.99 -25.14
N SER A 481 4.38 15.43 -24.32
CA SER A 481 4.15 16.09 -23.04
C SER A 481 5.30 17.02 -22.68
N GLU A 482 4.99 18.22 -22.19
CA GLU A 482 5.99 19.17 -21.68
C GLU A 482 6.60 18.70 -20.35
N ASP A 483 5.82 18.02 -19.53
CA ASP A 483 6.25 17.43 -18.28
C ASP A 483 6.30 15.91 -18.37
N ILE A 484 7.38 15.32 -17.88
CA ILE A 484 7.58 13.87 -17.90
C ILE A 484 7.35 13.26 -16.53
N PHE A 485 6.38 12.34 -16.46
CA PHE A 485 6.05 11.62 -15.23
C PHE A 485 6.79 10.30 -15.15
N PHE A 486 7.72 10.18 -14.20
CA PHE A 486 8.53 8.98 -14.00
C PHE A 486 8.68 8.67 -12.50
N LEU A 487 8.38 7.43 -12.10
CA LEU A 487 8.50 6.92 -10.71
C LEU A 487 7.82 7.80 -9.63
N GLY A 488 6.71 8.44 -9.97
CA GLY A 488 5.97 9.32 -9.03
C GLY A 488 6.52 10.74 -8.93
N TYR A 489 7.49 11.09 -9.78
CA TYR A 489 8.01 12.44 -9.96
C TYR A 489 7.49 13.04 -11.27
N CYS A 490 7.45 14.35 -11.31
CA CYS A 490 7.20 15.16 -12.48
C CYS A 490 8.47 15.96 -12.78
N TYR A 491 9.03 15.76 -13.95
CA TYR A 491 10.23 16.43 -14.45
C TYR A 491 9.82 17.52 -15.43
N SER A 492 10.12 18.76 -15.12
CA SER A 492 9.97 19.86 -16.08
C SER A 492 11.07 19.75 -17.13
N THR A 493 10.69 19.65 -18.41
CA THR A 493 11.66 19.48 -19.49
C THR A 493 12.40 20.77 -19.84
N SER A 494 11.83 21.93 -19.47
CA SER A 494 12.43 23.26 -19.72
C SER A 494 13.37 23.71 -18.60
N SER A 495 13.02 23.48 -17.34
CA SER A 495 13.78 23.96 -16.17
C SER A 495 14.55 22.88 -15.45
N LEU A 496 14.35 21.62 -15.78
CA LEU A 496 14.87 20.43 -15.08
C LEU A 496 14.50 20.37 -13.59
N GLN A 497 13.50 21.12 -13.16
CA GLN A 497 13.00 21.00 -11.80
C GLN A 497 12.22 19.69 -11.61
N VAL A 498 12.29 19.16 -10.40
CA VAL A 498 11.65 17.90 -10.06
C VAL A 498 10.62 18.12 -8.97
N SER A 499 9.38 17.78 -9.27
CA SER A 499 8.27 17.86 -8.32
C SER A 499 7.65 16.49 -8.04
N ARG A 500 6.79 16.40 -7.02
CA ARG A 500 5.93 15.21 -6.84
C ARG A 500 4.86 15.20 -7.93
N SER A 501 4.62 14.05 -8.52
CA SER A 501 3.49 13.88 -9.42
C SER A 501 2.17 14.16 -8.70
N SER A 502 1.28 14.93 -9.30
CA SER A 502 -0.07 15.20 -8.79
C SER A 502 -0.90 13.92 -8.59
N ASN A 503 -0.54 12.85 -9.29
CA ASN A 503 -1.19 11.54 -9.16
C ASN A 503 -1.10 10.95 -7.75
N ILE A 504 -0.20 11.43 -6.87
CA ILE A 504 -0.18 11.00 -5.47
C ILE A 504 -1.44 11.41 -4.72
N PHE A 505 -2.10 12.50 -5.14
CA PHE A 505 -3.33 13.04 -4.55
C PHE A 505 -4.60 12.42 -5.14
N SER A 506 -4.47 11.52 -6.11
CA SER A 506 -5.64 10.80 -6.63
C SER A 506 -6.18 9.83 -5.58
N GLY A 507 -7.50 9.82 -5.45
CA GLY A 507 -8.20 8.95 -4.51
C GLY A 507 -8.26 9.48 -3.07
N GLN A 508 -8.86 8.69 -2.17
CA GLN A 508 -9.08 9.09 -0.78
C GLN A 508 -8.01 8.53 0.16
N MET A 509 -7.56 9.33 1.13
CA MET A 509 -6.51 8.95 2.09
C MET A 509 -6.88 7.70 2.90
N CYS A 510 -8.14 7.54 3.27
CA CYS A 510 -8.61 6.37 4.02
C CYS A 510 -8.35 5.03 3.31
N TYR A 511 -8.31 5.01 1.97
CA TYR A 511 -7.95 3.82 1.19
C TYR A 511 -6.44 3.63 0.99
N LYS A 512 -5.64 4.65 1.33
CA LYS A 512 -4.18 4.60 1.24
C LYS A 512 -3.52 4.22 2.56
N ILE A 513 -4.22 4.41 3.67
CA ILE A 513 -3.75 3.98 4.99
C ILE A 513 -4.14 2.52 5.20
N ALA A 514 -3.13 1.66 5.38
CA ALA A 514 -3.38 0.29 5.80
C ALA A 514 -3.64 0.25 7.30
N PHE A 515 -4.90 0.18 7.70
CA PHE A 515 -5.31 -0.04 9.09
C PHE A 515 -5.14 -1.52 9.46
N THR A 516 -3.89 -2.00 9.50
CA THR A 516 -3.56 -3.42 9.70
C THR A 516 -3.14 -3.72 11.13
N SER A 517 -3.27 -5.01 11.50
CA SER A 517 -2.75 -5.60 12.73
C SER A 517 -1.23 -5.53 12.79
N GLY A 518 -0.71 -5.21 13.92
CA GLY A 518 0.72 -5.11 14.22
C GLY A 518 1.00 -4.05 15.26
N PHE A 519 0.00 -3.25 15.58
CA PHE A 519 0.06 -2.24 16.63
C PHE A 519 -1.01 -2.55 17.68
N SER A 520 -0.59 -2.73 18.91
CA SER A 520 -1.47 -2.91 20.07
C SER A 520 -2.15 -1.59 20.47
N GLU A 521 -1.52 -0.46 20.13
CA GLU A 521 -1.92 0.87 20.58
C GLU A 521 -2.11 1.83 19.40
N ILE A 522 -3.12 2.72 19.51
CA ILE A 522 -3.38 3.79 18.53
C ILE A 522 -2.18 4.71 18.42
N HIS A 523 -1.54 5.04 19.55
CA HIS A 523 -0.40 5.95 19.59
C HIS A 523 0.74 5.46 18.70
N SER A 524 1.17 4.22 18.87
CA SER A 524 2.21 3.58 18.05
C SER A 524 1.80 3.48 16.58
N PHE A 525 0.52 3.23 16.29
CA PHE A 525 0.01 3.21 14.93
C PHE A 525 0.12 4.59 14.27
N ILE A 526 -0.38 5.64 14.92
CA ILE A 526 -0.30 7.02 14.40
C ILE A 526 1.16 7.41 14.18
N GLU A 527 2.03 7.18 15.17
CA GLU A 527 3.46 7.48 15.09
C GLU A 527 4.12 6.87 13.86
N SER A 528 3.77 5.62 13.53
CA SER A 528 4.30 4.92 12.36
C SER A 528 3.82 5.50 11.02
N ARG A 529 2.79 6.35 11.00
CA ARG A 529 2.16 6.87 9.79
C ARG A 529 2.41 8.34 9.52
N ILE A 530 2.64 9.17 10.54
CA ILE A 530 2.68 10.64 10.37
C ILE A 530 4.08 11.24 10.31
N GLY A 531 5.05 10.70 11.03
CA GLY A 531 6.41 11.25 11.08
C GLY A 531 7.31 10.72 9.96
N GLN A 532 8.61 10.76 10.18
CA GLN A 532 9.64 10.22 9.27
C GLN A 532 9.38 8.76 8.87
N SER A 533 8.78 7.97 9.77
CA SER A 533 8.43 6.58 9.49
C SER A 533 7.31 6.44 8.45
N GLY A 534 6.39 7.40 8.40
CA GLY A 534 5.23 7.39 7.50
C GLY A 534 5.34 8.30 6.29
N ILE A 535 6.19 9.33 6.38
CA ILE A 535 6.44 10.30 5.31
C ILE A 535 7.93 10.32 5.03
N GLN A 536 8.31 9.76 3.92
CA GLN A 536 9.72 9.76 3.51
C GLN A 536 10.12 11.14 2.98
N VAL A 537 11.11 11.75 3.62
CA VAL A 537 11.80 12.93 3.08
C VAL A 537 12.74 12.45 1.98
N ASN A 538 12.54 12.96 0.77
CA ASN A 538 13.21 12.46 -0.42
C ASN A 538 14.23 13.46 -0.93
N SER A 539 15.50 13.04 -1.03
CA SER A 539 16.61 13.85 -1.51
C SER A 539 16.48 14.30 -2.96
N HIS A 540 15.64 13.65 -3.76
CA HIS A 540 15.38 14.08 -5.15
C HIS A 540 14.44 15.28 -5.24
N ILE A 541 13.55 15.45 -4.25
CA ILE A 541 12.62 16.59 -4.19
C ILE A 541 13.23 17.73 -3.38
N PHE A 542 13.81 17.41 -2.21
CA PHE A 542 14.48 18.37 -1.34
C PHE A 542 15.94 18.57 -1.79
N ASN A 543 16.12 19.14 -2.98
CA ASN A 543 17.43 19.29 -3.63
C ASN A 543 17.54 20.66 -4.30
N LEU A 544 18.35 21.52 -3.73
CA LEU A 544 18.58 22.90 -4.19
C LEU A 544 19.60 22.97 -5.36
N ASN A 545 20.17 21.85 -5.81
CA ASN A 545 21.06 21.88 -6.98
C ASN A 545 20.27 22.08 -8.29
N TYR A 546 18.97 21.71 -8.32
CA TYR A 546 18.14 21.82 -9.53
C TYR A 546 16.70 22.29 -9.24
N ASN A 547 16.28 22.37 -7.99
CA ASN A 547 14.97 22.92 -7.65
C ASN A 547 15.14 24.33 -7.08
N THR A 548 14.23 25.23 -7.46
CA THR A 548 14.17 26.58 -6.90
C THR A 548 13.69 26.56 -5.45
N GLU A 549 14.04 27.59 -4.69
CA GLU A 549 13.57 27.74 -3.31
C GLU A 549 12.04 27.78 -3.24
N GLU A 550 11.41 28.41 -4.22
CA GLU A 550 9.93 28.43 -4.34
C GLU A 550 9.35 27.03 -4.37
N LEU A 551 9.86 26.18 -5.26
CA LEU A 551 9.41 24.80 -5.39
C LEU A 551 9.70 23.99 -4.11
N ILE A 552 10.83 24.25 -3.45
CA ILE A 552 11.18 23.64 -2.17
C ILE A 552 10.13 23.98 -1.10
N TRP A 553 9.72 25.25 -0.96
CA TRP A 553 8.70 25.63 0.01
C TRP A 553 7.34 24.98 -0.29
N ARG A 554 6.96 24.87 -1.54
CA ARG A 554 5.77 24.09 -1.95
C ARG A 554 5.89 22.63 -1.55
N HIS A 555 7.06 22.03 -1.67
CA HIS A 555 7.29 20.64 -1.24
C HIS A 555 7.26 20.47 0.29
N VAL A 556 7.82 21.43 1.03
CA VAL A 556 7.72 21.49 2.50
C VAL A 556 6.26 21.48 2.93
N PHE A 557 5.47 22.40 2.39
CA PHE A 557 4.06 22.52 2.74
C PHE A 557 3.25 21.27 2.34
N THR A 558 3.46 20.78 1.13
CA THR A 558 2.81 19.54 0.65
C THR A 558 3.14 18.34 1.55
N THR A 559 4.38 18.24 2.00
CA THR A 559 4.81 17.14 2.89
C THR A 559 4.12 17.22 4.25
N PHE A 560 3.95 18.42 4.79
CA PHE A 560 3.16 18.63 6.02
C PHE A 560 1.67 18.34 5.80
N CYS A 561 1.09 18.76 4.66
CA CYS A 561 -0.31 18.44 4.33
C CYS A 561 -0.53 16.92 4.23
N LEU A 562 0.40 16.16 3.65
CA LEU A 562 0.33 14.69 3.63
C LEU A 562 0.33 14.10 5.04
N SER A 563 1.18 14.60 5.92
CA SER A 563 1.26 14.13 7.31
C SER A 563 0.00 14.49 8.10
N ALA A 564 -0.46 15.74 7.97
CA ALA A 564 -1.66 16.26 8.62
C ALA A 564 -2.92 15.49 8.16
N ASN A 565 -3.05 15.24 6.85
CA ASN A 565 -4.18 14.49 6.30
C ASN A 565 -4.20 13.03 6.81
N LYS A 566 -3.03 12.38 6.90
CA LYS A 566 -2.94 11.05 7.52
C LYS A 566 -3.41 11.08 8.97
N LEU A 567 -2.97 12.06 9.76
CA LEU A 567 -3.41 12.20 11.14
C LEU A 567 -4.91 12.41 11.24
N CYS A 568 -5.47 13.41 10.54
CA CYS A 568 -6.91 13.70 10.58
C CYS A 568 -7.74 12.48 10.14
N THR A 569 -7.30 11.77 9.11
CA THR A 569 -7.97 10.55 8.64
C THR A 569 -7.95 9.46 9.70
N ILE A 570 -6.81 9.22 10.35
CA ILE A 570 -6.69 8.19 11.41
C ILE A 570 -7.53 8.57 12.62
N LEU A 571 -7.48 9.84 13.05
CA LEU A 571 -8.27 10.33 14.18
C LEU A 571 -9.77 10.23 13.89
N ALA A 572 -10.21 10.62 12.70
CA ALA A 572 -11.61 10.53 12.31
C ALA A 572 -12.15 9.09 12.29
N VAL A 573 -11.29 8.12 11.95
CA VAL A 573 -11.66 6.70 11.89
C VAL A 573 -11.56 6.01 13.25
N LEU A 574 -10.51 6.30 14.02
CA LEU A 574 -10.17 5.54 15.24
C LEU A 574 -10.42 6.27 16.55
N CYS A 575 -10.59 7.61 16.57
CA CYS A 575 -10.65 8.38 17.81
C CYS A 575 -12.01 9.04 18.05
N ASN A 576 -12.41 9.17 19.32
CA ASN A 576 -13.49 10.05 19.74
C ASN A 576 -12.97 11.49 19.82
N GLU A 577 -13.84 12.47 19.69
CA GLU A 577 -13.46 13.90 19.68
C GLU A 577 -12.68 14.31 20.93
N LEU A 578 -13.07 13.80 22.10
CA LEU A 578 -12.42 14.09 23.38
C LEU A 578 -10.96 13.57 23.45
N GLU A 579 -10.68 12.44 22.80
CA GLU A 579 -9.35 11.81 22.82
C GLU A 579 -8.38 12.44 21.81
N MET A 580 -8.91 13.11 20.78
CA MET A 580 -8.09 13.63 19.67
C MET A 580 -7.02 14.61 20.12
N LYS A 581 -7.29 15.39 21.16
CA LYS A 581 -6.34 16.38 21.73
C LYS A 581 -5.03 15.73 22.20
N ASN A 582 -5.09 14.52 22.73
CA ASN A 582 -3.93 13.79 23.24
C ASN A 582 -2.88 13.50 22.17
N PHE A 583 -3.27 13.51 20.90
CA PHE A 583 -2.38 13.25 19.78
C PHE A 583 -1.68 14.50 19.21
N LEU A 584 -2.06 15.71 19.66
CA LEU A 584 -1.38 16.94 19.24
C LEU A 584 0.07 17.01 19.74
N SER A 585 0.34 16.50 20.95
CA SER A 585 1.72 16.40 21.47
C SER A 585 2.58 15.46 20.61
N LEU A 586 2.01 14.37 20.15
CA LEU A 586 2.67 13.43 19.22
C LEU A 586 2.94 14.10 17.87
N TYR A 587 1.97 14.83 17.31
CA TYR A 587 2.14 15.59 16.07
C TYR A 587 3.25 16.64 16.21
N LYS A 588 3.28 17.41 17.31
CA LYS A 588 4.34 18.35 17.62
C LYS A 588 5.70 17.69 17.60
N LYS A 589 5.87 16.58 18.34
CA LYS A 589 7.14 15.87 18.46
C LYS A 589 7.60 15.24 17.14
N ARG A 590 6.70 14.57 16.41
CA ARG A 590 7.04 13.75 15.24
C ARG A 590 7.01 14.51 13.93
N VAL A 591 6.13 15.50 13.79
CA VAL A 591 5.95 16.25 12.55
C VAL A 591 6.56 17.64 12.70
N SER A 592 6.03 18.48 13.58
CA SER A 592 6.48 19.88 13.69
C SER A 592 7.97 20.01 14.05
N VAL A 593 8.53 19.08 14.82
CA VAL A 593 9.96 19.11 15.18
C VAL A 593 10.79 18.15 14.35
N LYS A 594 10.58 16.82 14.47
CA LYS A 594 11.49 15.83 13.85
C LYS A 594 11.44 15.84 12.33
N LEU A 595 10.24 15.91 11.73
CA LEU A 595 10.11 15.94 10.28
C LEU A 595 10.67 17.25 9.70
N SER A 596 10.48 18.39 10.38
CA SER A 596 11.08 19.68 10.01
C SER A 596 12.60 19.59 9.99
N ASN A 597 13.20 19.10 11.08
CA ASN A 597 14.65 18.93 11.15
C ASN A 597 15.17 18.02 10.03
N SER A 598 14.48 16.92 9.76
CA SER A 598 14.86 16.01 8.67
C SER A 598 14.80 16.67 7.29
N MET A 599 13.83 17.53 7.03
CA MET A 599 13.77 18.30 5.78
C MET A 599 14.91 19.31 5.69
N ILE A 600 15.22 20.01 6.78
CA ILE A 600 16.32 20.98 6.85
C ILE A 600 17.66 20.27 6.63
N GLU A 601 17.93 19.17 7.33
CA GLU A 601 19.15 18.37 7.15
C GLU A 601 19.29 17.89 5.70
N MET A 602 18.17 17.46 5.08
CA MET A 602 18.18 17.03 3.69
C MET A 602 18.50 18.17 2.73
N LEU A 603 17.94 19.35 2.94
CA LEU A 603 18.21 20.56 2.15
C LEU A 603 19.67 21.00 2.31
N MET A 604 20.18 21.04 3.54
CA MET A 604 21.58 21.43 3.79
C MET A 604 22.57 20.48 3.14
N LYS A 605 22.25 19.18 3.10
CA LYS A 605 23.07 18.18 2.42
C LYS A 605 23.04 18.28 0.90
N ASN A 606 21.92 18.77 0.34
CA ASN A 606 21.67 18.80 -1.11
C ASN A 606 21.56 20.22 -1.66
N LYS A 607 22.35 21.16 -1.15
CA LYS A 607 22.47 22.52 -1.68
C LYS A 607 23.82 22.70 -2.39
N PRO A 608 23.92 23.61 -3.38
CA PRO A 608 25.20 24.09 -3.87
C PRO A 608 26.02 24.77 -2.76
N SER A 609 27.35 24.70 -2.83
CA SER A 609 28.24 25.29 -1.82
C SER A 609 28.11 26.81 -1.72
N ASP A 610 27.86 27.45 -2.84
CA ASP A 610 27.73 28.90 -3.04
C ASP A 610 26.33 29.43 -2.75
N LEU A 611 25.32 28.57 -2.70
CA LEU A 611 23.95 28.97 -2.44
C LEU A 611 23.70 29.19 -0.94
N MET A 612 23.29 30.39 -0.57
CA MET A 612 22.78 30.69 0.76
C MET A 612 21.26 30.47 0.80
N PHE A 613 20.84 29.28 1.25
CA PHE A 613 19.43 29.03 1.54
C PHE A 613 19.07 29.61 2.90
N VAL A 614 18.28 30.68 2.89
CA VAL A 614 17.86 31.38 4.11
C VAL A 614 16.56 30.75 4.64
N TYR A 615 16.59 30.20 5.84
CA TYR A 615 15.45 29.58 6.49
C TYR A 615 15.39 29.90 7.98
N CYS A 616 14.16 29.85 8.53
CA CYS A 616 13.90 29.88 9.95
C CYS A 616 13.16 28.59 10.35
N ILE A 617 13.62 27.89 11.39
CA ILE A 617 12.96 26.68 11.88
C ILE A 617 11.48 26.92 12.23
N ASN A 618 11.14 28.13 12.70
CA ASN A 618 9.78 28.49 13.04
C ASN A 618 8.87 28.59 11.80
N HIS A 619 9.41 28.85 10.59
CA HIS A 619 8.64 28.76 9.35
C HIS A 619 8.17 27.33 9.09
N PHE A 620 9.04 26.35 9.26
CA PHE A 620 8.68 24.93 9.14
C PHE A 620 7.65 24.52 10.18
N ARG A 621 7.84 24.92 11.44
CA ARG A 621 6.89 24.63 12.52
C ARG A 621 5.52 25.25 12.26
N TYR A 622 5.47 26.50 11.86
CA TYR A 622 4.23 27.17 11.49
C TYR A 622 3.53 26.47 10.32
N LEU A 623 4.24 26.19 9.24
CA LEU A 623 3.68 25.50 8.08
C LEU A 623 3.14 24.11 8.44
N SER A 624 3.78 23.41 9.37
CA SER A 624 3.27 22.13 9.86
C SER A 624 1.91 22.27 10.56
N TRP A 625 1.78 23.27 11.42
CA TRP A 625 0.51 23.56 12.11
C TRP A 625 -0.54 24.14 11.17
N LYS A 626 -0.15 24.99 10.22
CA LYS A 626 -1.03 25.53 9.18
C LYS A 626 -1.62 24.40 8.33
N ALA A 627 -0.79 23.44 7.94
CA ALA A 627 -1.24 22.24 7.22
C ALA A 627 -2.25 21.42 8.05
N LEU A 628 -1.98 21.25 9.35
CA LEU A 628 -2.92 20.56 10.25
C LEU A 628 -4.23 21.35 10.43
N TYR A 629 -4.15 22.68 10.54
CA TYR A 629 -5.32 23.56 10.60
C TYR A 629 -6.23 23.37 9.39
N LEU A 630 -5.68 23.43 8.18
CA LEU A 630 -6.45 23.29 6.95
C LEU A 630 -7.07 21.89 6.83
N CYS A 631 -6.33 20.84 7.17
CA CYS A 631 -6.83 19.48 7.18
C CYS A 631 -7.92 19.27 8.25
N ALA A 632 -7.75 19.82 9.45
CA ALA A 632 -8.74 19.74 10.52
C ALA A 632 -10.03 20.50 10.16
N LYS A 633 -9.90 21.70 9.56
CA LYS A 633 -11.04 22.49 9.08
C LYS A 633 -11.87 21.74 8.04
N SER A 634 -11.22 20.98 7.17
CA SER A 634 -11.87 20.18 6.13
C SER A 634 -12.37 18.81 6.61
N THR A 635 -12.07 18.42 7.85
CA THR A 635 -12.50 17.14 8.45
C THR A 635 -13.48 17.40 9.59
N PRO A 636 -14.80 17.20 9.40
CA PRO A 636 -15.83 17.60 10.41
C PRO A 636 -15.55 17.12 11.83
N LYS A 637 -15.07 15.87 12.00
CA LYS A 637 -14.74 15.32 13.32
C LYS A 637 -13.51 15.93 13.98
N CYS A 638 -12.65 16.62 13.23
CA CYS A 638 -11.41 17.20 13.73
C CYS A 638 -11.53 18.71 14.03
N THR A 639 -12.66 19.33 13.76
CA THR A 639 -12.85 20.78 13.96
C THR A 639 -12.64 21.23 15.41
N GLY A 640 -12.94 20.38 16.38
CA GLY A 640 -12.67 20.62 17.80
C GLY A 640 -11.19 20.76 18.16
N LEU A 641 -10.27 20.42 17.25
CA LEU A 641 -8.82 20.63 17.43
C LEU A 641 -8.36 22.05 17.07
N ILE A 642 -9.16 22.81 16.31
CA ILE A 642 -8.78 24.12 15.74
C ILE A 642 -8.28 25.11 16.79
N PRO A 643 -8.93 25.31 17.95
CA PRO A 643 -8.44 26.24 18.97
C PRO A 643 -7.01 25.90 19.42
N PHE A 644 -6.74 24.62 19.70
CA PHE A 644 -5.41 24.17 20.14
C PHE A 644 -4.34 24.30 19.05
N ILE A 645 -4.72 24.11 17.79
CA ILE A 645 -3.82 24.27 16.64
C ILE A 645 -3.45 25.76 16.49
N ASN A 646 -4.42 26.66 16.65
CA ASN A 646 -4.19 28.09 16.59
C ASN A 646 -3.23 28.57 17.69
N ASP A 647 -3.36 28.03 18.91
CA ASP A 647 -2.43 28.32 20.02
C ASP A 647 -0.99 27.90 19.69
N GLU A 648 -0.82 26.70 19.10
CA GLU A 648 0.52 26.24 18.70
C GLU A 648 1.08 27.02 17.51
N MET A 649 0.23 27.47 16.59
CA MET A 649 0.64 28.38 15.51
C MET A 649 1.13 29.73 16.06
N ALA A 650 0.41 30.30 17.01
CA ALA A 650 0.81 31.55 17.67
C ALA A 650 2.15 31.41 18.42
N LYS A 651 2.35 30.29 19.14
CA LYS A 651 3.62 29.99 19.82
C LYS A 651 4.80 29.78 18.87
N SER A 652 4.56 29.50 17.60
CA SER A 652 5.61 29.31 16.60
C SER A 652 6.29 30.62 16.18
N ASN A 653 5.83 31.75 16.64
CA ASN A 653 6.35 33.10 16.32
C ASN A 653 6.59 33.27 14.82
N CYS A 654 5.69 32.74 14.00
CA CYS A 654 5.86 32.75 12.57
C CYS A 654 5.02 33.85 11.91
N ILE A 655 5.62 34.51 10.95
CA ILE A 655 5.15 35.73 10.31
C ILE A 655 4.23 35.55 9.12
N PHE A 656 3.89 34.31 8.75
CA PHE A 656 3.16 34.03 7.50
C PHE A 656 1.74 34.63 7.44
N GLY A 657 1.06 34.82 8.56
CA GLY A 657 -0.26 35.47 8.59
C GLY A 657 -0.22 37.00 8.52
N LYS A 658 0.70 37.61 9.28
CA LYS A 658 0.88 39.06 9.39
C LYS A 658 2.36 39.47 9.32
N TRP A 659 3.04 38.96 8.35
CA TRP A 659 4.49 39.00 8.28
C TRP A 659 5.11 40.42 8.23
N ARG A 660 4.40 41.43 7.71
CA ARG A 660 4.85 42.84 7.77
C ARG A 660 4.81 43.41 9.18
N GLU A 661 3.77 43.10 9.96
CA GLU A 661 3.62 43.53 11.34
C GLU A 661 4.55 42.75 12.26
N HIS A 662 4.70 41.47 12.04
CA HIS A 662 5.58 40.60 12.82
C HIS A 662 7.06 40.93 12.62
N ALA A 663 7.49 41.26 11.41
CA ALA A 663 8.87 41.68 11.14
C ALA A 663 9.30 42.90 11.96
N ARG A 664 8.35 43.75 12.43
CA ARG A 664 8.61 44.90 13.29
C ARG A 664 8.56 44.55 14.78
N ARG A 665 7.89 43.48 15.19
CA ARG A 665 7.58 43.12 16.58
C ARG A 665 8.35 41.92 17.13
N ILE A 666 9.09 41.19 16.31
CA ILE A 666 9.77 39.97 16.76
C ILE A 666 11.06 40.36 17.51
N ASP A 667 10.98 40.16 18.79
CA ASP A 667 12.14 40.11 19.67
C ASP A 667 12.71 38.69 19.60
N THR A 668 13.56 38.43 18.59
CA THR A 668 14.16 37.10 18.38
C THR A 668 15.54 37.10 18.98
N ASN A 669 15.81 36.12 19.83
CA ASN A 669 17.10 35.93 20.48
C ASN A 669 18.24 35.50 19.54
N GLY A 670 17.96 35.33 18.24
CA GLY A 670 18.91 34.85 17.24
C GLY A 670 19.11 35.79 16.04
N GLU A 671 20.35 36.19 15.77
CA GLU A 671 20.71 37.05 14.64
C GLU A 671 20.40 36.37 13.28
N CYS A 672 20.60 35.07 13.20
CA CYS A 672 20.32 34.28 12.02
C CYS A 672 18.82 34.26 11.68
N GLU A 673 17.96 34.15 12.70
CA GLU A 673 16.51 34.13 12.54
C GLU A 673 15.98 35.51 12.11
N ARG A 674 16.50 36.59 12.69
CA ARG A 674 16.22 37.99 12.28
C ARG A 674 16.60 38.25 10.83
N LYS A 675 17.77 37.77 10.39
CA LYS A 675 18.21 37.87 8.99
C LYS A 675 17.30 37.11 8.05
N ALA A 676 16.93 35.88 8.37
CA ALA A 676 16.01 35.07 7.60
C ALA A 676 14.63 35.71 7.43
N ILE A 677 14.09 36.29 8.53
CA ILE A 677 12.80 36.98 8.50
C ILE A 677 12.87 38.21 7.60
N ARG A 678 13.93 39.04 7.72
CA ARG A 678 14.11 40.22 6.86
C ARG A 678 14.23 39.84 5.38
N GLU A 679 14.93 38.76 5.06
CA GLU A 679 15.09 38.28 3.69
C GLU A 679 13.76 37.82 3.11
N VAL A 680 13.01 37.00 3.83
CA VAL A 680 11.64 36.58 3.43
C VAL A 680 10.71 37.77 3.22
N CYS A 681 10.83 38.82 4.09
CA CYS A 681 10.03 40.02 3.94
C CYS A 681 10.41 40.89 2.71
N ARG A 682 11.63 40.78 2.24
CA ARG A 682 12.12 41.53 1.05
C ARG A 682 11.77 40.78 -0.26
N ARG A 683 11.70 39.48 -0.24
CA ARG A 683 11.48 38.65 -1.44
C ARG A 683 10.01 38.60 -1.83
N THR A 684 9.68 39.22 -2.98
CA THR A 684 8.32 39.25 -3.51
C THR A 684 7.85 37.89 -4.03
N ASP A 685 8.77 37.07 -4.56
CA ASP A 685 8.52 35.69 -5.04
C ASP A 685 8.07 34.77 -3.89
N LEU A 686 8.74 34.83 -2.73
CA LEU A 686 8.33 34.06 -1.54
C LEU A 686 6.98 34.52 -0.96
N ARG A 687 6.61 35.81 -1.15
CA ARG A 687 5.30 36.33 -0.72
C ARG A 687 4.13 35.66 -1.46
N MET A 688 4.30 35.44 -2.76
CA MET A 688 3.26 34.78 -3.57
C MET A 688 3.03 33.34 -3.11
N ILE A 689 4.10 32.63 -2.74
CA ILE A 689 4.04 31.26 -2.22
C ILE A 689 3.28 31.20 -0.91
N PHE A 690 3.51 32.14 0.01
CA PHE A 690 2.83 32.14 1.31
C PHE A 690 1.33 32.42 1.22
N LYS A 691 0.86 33.11 0.18
CA LYS A 691 -0.57 33.24 -0.10
C LYS A 691 -1.18 31.88 -0.51
N ASP A 692 -0.45 31.07 -1.28
CA ASP A 692 -0.91 29.76 -1.71
C ASP A 692 -1.04 28.77 -0.54
N PHE A 693 -0.35 29.00 0.58
CA PHE A 693 -0.43 28.15 1.78
C PHE A 693 -1.69 28.39 2.65
N ASP A 694 -2.56 29.29 2.26
CA ASP A 694 -3.88 29.47 2.90
C ASP A 694 -4.92 28.44 2.43
N VAL A 695 -4.59 27.68 1.41
CA VAL A 695 -5.42 26.61 0.86
C VAL A 695 -4.63 25.28 0.76
N LEU A 696 -5.35 24.18 0.76
CA LEU A 696 -4.72 22.88 0.51
C LEU A 696 -4.18 22.80 -0.92
N PRO A 697 -3.09 22.04 -1.17
CA PRO A 697 -2.53 21.89 -2.51
C PRO A 697 -3.58 21.38 -3.51
N LYS A 698 -3.49 21.83 -4.76
CA LYS A 698 -4.40 21.45 -5.85
C LYS A 698 -4.52 19.92 -5.95
N GLY A 699 -5.73 19.40 -6.03
CA GLY A 699 -6.03 17.97 -6.02
C GLY A 699 -6.19 17.33 -4.63
N PHE A 700 -5.84 18.06 -3.55
CA PHE A 700 -5.95 17.55 -2.18
C PHE A 700 -7.40 17.41 -1.71
N GLU A 701 -8.34 18.09 -2.32
CA GLU A 701 -9.78 18.05 -1.97
C GLU A 701 -10.33 16.62 -2.06
N CYS A 702 -10.16 15.97 -3.21
CA CYS A 702 -10.59 14.56 -3.38
C CYS A 702 -9.82 13.60 -2.49
N TYR A 703 -8.53 13.90 -2.23
CA TYR A 703 -7.64 13.09 -1.40
C TYR A 703 -8.02 13.13 0.07
N HIS A 704 -8.56 14.27 0.50
CA HIS A 704 -8.88 14.55 1.89
C HIS A 704 -10.28 14.05 2.28
N HIS A 705 -11.21 13.89 1.34
CA HIS A 705 -12.57 13.45 1.64
C HIS A 705 -12.60 12.05 2.26
N THR A 706 -12.93 12.01 3.54
CA THR A 706 -13.25 10.80 4.29
C THR A 706 -14.76 10.54 4.23
N ARG A 707 -15.24 9.92 3.16
CA ARG A 707 -16.64 9.41 3.11
C ARG A 707 -16.81 8.07 3.84
N LEU A 708 -15.95 7.77 4.79
CA LEU A 708 -16.14 6.60 5.63
C LEU A 708 -16.77 7.04 6.93
N LEU A 709 -18.02 7.38 6.97
CA LEU A 709 -18.80 7.40 8.23
C LEU A 709 -19.95 8.42 8.14
#